data_62e266c297a5eea1b3b2d0e9e982506f
#
_entry.id   62e266c297a5eea1b3b2d0e9e982506f
#
_cell.length_a   1.000
_cell.length_b   1.000
_cell.length_c   1.000
_cell.angle_alpha   90.00
_cell.angle_beta   90.00
_cell.angle_gamma   90.00
#
_symmetry.space_group_name_H-M   'P 1'
#
loop_
_entity.id
_entity.type
_entity.pdbx_description
1 polymer ?
#
loop_
_entity_poly.entity_id
_entity_poly.type
_entity_poly.pdbx_seq_one_letter_code
_entity_poly.pdbx_strand_id
1 'polypeptide(L)'
;MSDLFENVNKSAEEYDASQIQVLEGLEAVRKRPGMYIGSTSSSGLHHLVYEIVDNSIDEALAGFCTDIEVTIEKDNIIRVQDNGRGIPVDIQEQTGKSALEVVFTVLHAGGKFGGGGYKVSGGLHGVGASVVNALSEWLEVQVHKEGKIYQMRFARGAITQEITVVGETDRRGTTVRFKPDPEMFDDTVYSYDILHTRLQEQAFLNAGITIILTDEREDPPKTEKMCYEGGIKEYVSFINKNKTPIHPDVIYLSGQKDDAVAEIAIQYTDVYNESIVSFANDIHTPEGGMHETGFKAALTRVINAYGVKTNVIKGDDKVSGEDVREGITAVISVKLPEAQFEGQTKQKLGNAYIRTLVDGIVNEQLTEYFEEHPAAAKAILEKAMTANRAREAARKAKESVRRKTGLESGQMPDKLQDCNERDPSLCEIYIVEGDSAAGSAIQGRDSRFQAILAMWGKMLNVEKARADKIYGNDKLYPLIVALGAGIGDEFNIEKLRYHKIIIMADADIDGSHIRTLLLTFFFRYMRPLIEHGYVYSAVPPLYKLTRGKQQKVAYSDEERDKLSAEMRADNPNAKIDISRFKGLGEMDPHELWYTTMDPEKRSLRRITLNDAIRADQVFTILMGEDVEPRREWIEQNAKYVVNLDI
;
A
#
# COMPACT_ATOMS: atom_id res chain seq x y z
N MET A 1 -22.64 -31.10 -17.09
CA MET A 1 -21.18 -31.21 -16.98
C MET A 1 -20.52 -31.92 -18.17
N SER A 2 -21.17 -32.93 -18.81
CA SER A 2 -20.62 -33.57 -20.00
C SER A 2 -20.49 -32.65 -21.21
N ASP A 3 -21.47 -31.79 -21.46
CA ASP A 3 -21.48 -30.89 -22.65
C ASP A 3 -20.46 -29.74 -22.60
N LEU A 4 -20.02 -29.34 -21.38
CA LEU A 4 -18.96 -28.34 -21.24
C LEU A 4 -17.57 -28.94 -21.55
N PHE A 5 -17.34 -30.20 -21.16
CA PHE A 5 -16.07 -30.89 -21.47
C PHE A 5 -15.96 -31.35 -22.93
N GLU A 6 -17.06 -31.64 -23.58
CA GLU A 6 -17.06 -31.95 -25.03
C GLU A 6 -16.78 -30.70 -25.88
N ASN A 7 -17.27 -29.53 -25.49
CA ASN A 7 -16.95 -28.27 -26.17
C ASN A 7 -15.50 -27.80 -25.93
N VAL A 8 -14.95 -28.06 -24.74
CA VAL A 8 -13.53 -27.72 -24.44
C VAL A 8 -12.59 -28.64 -25.24
N ASN A 9 -12.91 -29.95 -25.40
CA ASN A 9 -12.08 -30.86 -26.19
C ASN A 9 -12.17 -30.60 -27.70
N LYS A 10 -13.31 -30.13 -28.24
CA LYS A 10 -13.40 -29.76 -29.67
C LYS A 10 -12.62 -28.51 -29.99
N SER A 11 -12.50 -27.54 -29.05
CA SER A 11 -11.66 -26.34 -29.25
C SER A 11 -10.17 -26.59 -29.08
N ALA A 12 -9.76 -27.70 -28.47
CA ALA A 12 -8.35 -28.07 -28.28
C ALA A 12 -7.75 -28.81 -29.50
N GLU A 13 -8.57 -29.32 -30.40
CA GLU A 13 -8.09 -30.06 -31.59
C GLU A 13 -7.79 -29.20 -32.81
N GLU A 14 -8.19 -27.92 -32.82
CA GLU A 14 -7.92 -26.98 -33.93
C GLU A 14 -7.25 -25.69 -33.44
N TYR A 15 -6.12 -25.77 -32.73
CA TYR A 15 -5.30 -24.58 -32.47
C TYR A 15 -4.42 -24.30 -33.70
N ASP A 16 -4.85 -23.36 -34.52
CA ASP A 16 -4.13 -22.94 -35.72
C ASP A 16 -3.79 -21.43 -35.71
N ALA A 17 -3.09 -20.99 -36.74
CA ALA A 17 -2.65 -19.60 -36.90
C ALA A 17 -3.80 -18.56 -36.90
N SER A 18 -5.05 -18.97 -37.21
CA SER A 18 -6.22 -18.09 -37.21
C SER A 18 -6.67 -17.69 -35.80
N GLN A 19 -6.27 -18.44 -34.79
CA GLN A 19 -6.56 -18.15 -33.37
C GLN A 19 -5.54 -17.20 -32.74
N ILE A 20 -4.43 -16.90 -33.43
CA ILE A 20 -3.44 -15.94 -33.00
C ILE A 20 -3.92 -14.53 -33.40
N GLN A 21 -4.41 -13.78 -32.40
CA GLN A 21 -4.80 -12.38 -32.60
C GLN A 21 -3.59 -11.45 -32.40
N VAL A 22 -3.27 -10.67 -33.42
CA VAL A 22 -2.29 -9.58 -33.31
C VAL A 22 -3.08 -8.31 -32.96
N LEU A 23 -2.76 -7.72 -31.79
CA LEU A 23 -3.34 -6.46 -31.36
C LEU A 23 -2.38 -5.34 -31.72
N GLU A 24 -2.84 -4.35 -32.44
CA GLU A 24 -2.04 -3.20 -32.83
C GLU A 24 -2.41 -1.94 -32.04
N GLY A 25 -1.40 -1.12 -31.73
CA GLY A 25 -1.59 0.18 -31.12
C GLY A 25 -2.33 0.17 -29.78
N LEU A 26 -3.23 1.12 -29.59
CA LEU A 26 -3.95 1.33 -28.31
C LEU A 26 -5.07 0.32 -28.05
N GLU A 27 -5.47 -0.47 -29.03
CA GLU A 27 -6.43 -1.56 -28.83
C GLU A 27 -5.90 -2.63 -27.86
N ALA A 28 -4.58 -2.90 -27.91
CA ALA A 28 -3.92 -3.80 -26.97
C ALA A 28 -4.09 -3.36 -25.51
N VAL A 29 -4.01 -2.05 -25.26
CA VAL A 29 -4.19 -1.45 -23.92
C VAL A 29 -5.63 -1.67 -23.43
N ARG A 30 -6.63 -1.41 -24.28
CA ARG A 30 -8.04 -1.57 -23.92
C ARG A 30 -8.43 -3.04 -23.67
N LYS A 31 -7.84 -3.98 -24.43
CA LYS A 31 -8.08 -5.43 -24.23
C LYS A 31 -7.40 -6.01 -22.98
N ARG A 32 -6.27 -5.45 -22.57
CA ARG A 32 -5.45 -5.94 -21.43
C ARG A 32 -4.98 -4.78 -20.56
N PRO A 33 -5.87 -3.96 -19.97
CA PRO A 33 -5.48 -2.77 -19.20
C PRO A 33 -4.58 -3.14 -18.01
N GLY A 34 -4.82 -4.27 -17.35
CA GLY A 34 -4.01 -4.72 -16.21
C GLY A 34 -2.51 -4.91 -16.51
N MET A 35 -2.12 -5.13 -17.78
CA MET A 35 -0.70 -5.21 -18.16
C MET A 35 0.00 -3.84 -18.09
N TYR A 36 -0.73 -2.73 -18.18
CA TYR A 36 -0.20 -1.38 -18.23
C TYR A 36 -0.41 -0.60 -16.94
N ILE A 37 -1.54 -0.79 -16.26
CA ILE A 37 -1.91 -0.06 -15.04
C ILE A 37 -2.07 -0.96 -13.81
N GLY A 38 -1.69 -2.25 -13.92
CA GLY A 38 -1.73 -3.23 -12.83
C GLY A 38 -3.11 -3.80 -12.53
N SER A 39 -4.17 -2.99 -12.52
CA SER A 39 -5.56 -3.43 -12.28
C SER A 39 -6.57 -2.46 -12.88
N THR A 40 -7.85 -2.85 -12.93
CA THR A 40 -8.98 -1.97 -13.30
C THR A 40 -9.74 -1.44 -12.09
N SER A 41 -9.26 -1.75 -10.89
CA SER A 41 -9.80 -1.26 -9.63
C SER A 41 -9.42 0.20 -9.36
N SER A 42 -9.79 0.74 -8.20
CA SER A 42 -9.41 2.09 -7.75
C SER A 42 -7.90 2.37 -7.87
N SER A 43 -7.02 1.37 -7.64
CA SER A 43 -5.57 1.53 -7.79
C SER A 43 -5.17 1.87 -9.23
N GLY A 44 -5.69 1.13 -10.22
CA GLY A 44 -5.41 1.40 -11.63
C GLY A 44 -6.05 2.70 -12.12
N LEU A 45 -7.21 3.08 -11.58
CA LEU A 45 -7.84 4.38 -11.87
C LEU A 45 -6.90 5.54 -11.48
N HIS A 46 -6.37 5.53 -10.25
CA HIS A 46 -5.47 6.59 -9.77
C HIS A 46 -4.13 6.57 -10.49
N HIS A 47 -3.70 5.42 -11.01
CA HIS A 47 -2.49 5.29 -11.79
C HIS A 47 -2.51 6.15 -13.07
N LEU A 48 -3.69 6.38 -13.67
CA LEU A 48 -3.83 7.30 -14.81
C LEU A 48 -3.36 8.72 -14.46
N VAL A 49 -3.68 9.19 -13.26
CA VAL A 49 -3.24 10.52 -12.78
C VAL A 49 -1.73 10.53 -12.58
N TYR A 50 -1.18 9.46 -12.00
CA TYR A 50 0.26 9.34 -11.74
C TYR A 50 1.07 9.39 -13.03
N GLU A 51 0.63 8.73 -14.09
CA GLU A 51 1.34 8.74 -15.38
C GLU A 51 1.41 10.14 -16.01
N ILE A 52 0.39 10.97 -15.83
CA ILE A 52 0.43 12.36 -16.33
C ILE A 52 1.27 13.25 -15.41
N VAL A 53 1.13 13.11 -14.08
CA VAL A 53 1.92 13.89 -13.10
C VAL A 53 3.41 13.54 -13.22
N ASP A 54 3.76 12.27 -13.38
CA ASP A 54 5.15 11.82 -13.53
C ASP A 54 5.82 12.46 -14.76
N ASN A 55 5.06 12.77 -15.83
CA ASN A 55 5.60 13.52 -16.96
C ASN A 55 5.93 14.98 -16.59
N SER A 56 5.12 15.61 -15.74
CA SER A 56 5.39 16.96 -15.22
C SER A 56 6.56 16.97 -14.24
N ILE A 57 6.70 15.91 -13.42
CA ILE A 57 7.86 15.70 -12.55
C ILE A 57 9.14 15.49 -13.36
N ASP A 58 9.08 14.75 -14.48
CA ASP A 58 10.25 14.60 -15.35
C ASP A 58 10.71 15.95 -15.93
N GLU A 59 9.79 16.86 -16.26
CA GLU A 59 10.12 18.25 -16.63
C GLU A 59 10.77 19.02 -15.47
N ALA A 60 10.35 18.74 -14.23
CA ALA A 60 10.93 19.34 -13.05
C ALA A 60 12.35 18.78 -12.77
N LEU A 61 12.56 17.48 -12.90
CA LEU A 61 13.87 16.85 -12.80
C LEU A 61 14.84 17.38 -13.87
N ALA A 62 14.33 17.74 -15.04
CA ALA A 62 15.10 18.39 -16.09
C ALA A 62 15.35 19.90 -15.82
N GLY A 63 14.79 20.47 -14.75
CA GLY A 63 14.96 21.87 -14.33
C GLY A 63 14.05 22.86 -15.05
N PHE A 64 12.98 22.41 -15.68
CA PHE A 64 12.13 23.28 -16.49
C PHE A 64 10.73 23.53 -15.90
N CYS A 65 10.30 22.73 -14.92
CA CYS A 65 9.01 22.87 -14.25
C CYS A 65 9.19 23.16 -12.77
N THR A 66 8.39 24.09 -12.22
CA THR A 66 8.38 24.47 -10.80
C THR A 66 7.00 24.35 -10.17
N ASP A 67 5.95 24.35 -11.00
CA ASP A 67 4.58 24.34 -10.52
C ASP A 67 3.75 23.31 -11.28
N ILE A 68 3.04 22.47 -10.53
CA ILE A 68 2.13 21.43 -11.04
C ILE A 68 0.79 21.59 -10.34
N GLU A 69 -0.28 21.74 -11.11
CA GLU A 69 -1.64 21.82 -10.60
C GLU A 69 -2.43 20.56 -11.00
N VAL A 70 -3.00 19.88 -10.02
CA VAL A 70 -3.87 18.72 -10.21
C VAL A 70 -5.26 19.06 -9.70
N THR A 71 -6.27 18.95 -10.54
CA THR A 71 -7.65 19.25 -10.19
C THR A 71 -8.54 18.05 -10.45
N ILE A 72 -9.31 17.66 -9.43
CA ILE A 72 -10.46 16.75 -9.57
C ILE A 72 -11.66 17.64 -9.85
N GLU A 73 -12.06 17.74 -11.10
CA GLU A 73 -13.21 18.51 -11.51
C GLU A 73 -14.51 17.73 -11.23
N LYS A 74 -15.66 18.38 -11.43
CA LYS A 74 -16.97 17.71 -11.38
C LYS A 74 -17.02 16.56 -12.38
N ASP A 75 -17.86 15.57 -12.11
CA ASP A 75 -18.00 14.33 -12.91
C ASP A 75 -16.73 13.47 -12.99
N ASN A 76 -15.83 13.60 -11.98
CA ASN A 76 -14.57 12.85 -11.89
C ASN A 76 -13.66 13.03 -13.12
N ILE A 77 -13.60 14.24 -13.66
CA ILE A 77 -12.63 14.64 -14.67
C ILE A 77 -11.35 15.05 -13.97
N ILE A 78 -10.21 14.65 -14.49
CA ILE A 78 -8.90 15.08 -14.00
C ILE A 78 -8.32 16.12 -14.95
N ARG A 79 -7.76 17.19 -14.36
CA ARG A 79 -6.94 18.16 -15.05
C ARG A 79 -5.57 18.24 -14.37
N VAL A 80 -4.52 18.00 -15.14
CA VAL A 80 -3.12 18.18 -14.72
C VAL A 80 -2.51 19.27 -15.58
N GLN A 81 -1.94 20.28 -14.95
CA GLN A 81 -1.28 21.42 -15.62
C GLN A 81 0.11 21.64 -15.03
N ASP A 82 1.10 21.81 -15.88
CA ASP A 82 2.47 22.16 -15.52
C ASP A 82 2.93 23.48 -16.18
N ASN A 83 4.03 24.03 -15.70
CA ASN A 83 4.70 25.18 -16.27
C ASN A 83 6.03 24.81 -16.97
N GLY A 84 6.18 23.55 -17.41
CA GLY A 84 7.35 23.01 -18.11
C GLY A 84 7.56 23.61 -19.51
N ARG A 85 8.38 22.93 -20.33
CA ARG A 85 8.68 23.37 -21.71
C ARG A 85 7.50 23.21 -22.67
N GLY A 86 6.51 22.41 -22.30
CA GLY A 86 5.44 21.95 -23.20
C GLY A 86 5.90 20.83 -24.14
N ILE A 87 5.01 19.89 -24.41
CA ILE A 87 5.25 18.81 -25.37
C ILE A 87 5.57 19.42 -26.76
N PRO A 88 6.58 18.91 -27.52
CA PRO A 88 6.83 19.37 -28.87
C PRO A 88 5.60 19.24 -29.78
N VAL A 89 5.36 20.24 -30.60
CA VAL A 89 4.22 20.30 -31.53
C VAL A 89 4.65 20.12 -32.99
N ASP A 90 5.95 20.12 -33.24
CA ASP A 90 6.55 19.96 -34.56
C ASP A 90 6.32 18.54 -35.10
N ILE A 91 6.50 18.39 -36.42
CA ILE A 91 6.38 17.09 -37.11
C ILE A 91 7.58 16.20 -36.72
N GLN A 92 7.30 15.01 -36.22
CA GLN A 92 8.30 13.99 -35.98
C GLN A 92 8.66 13.28 -37.29
N GLU A 93 9.93 13.35 -37.68
CA GLU A 93 10.41 12.97 -39.03
C GLU A 93 10.12 11.51 -39.41
N GLN A 94 10.21 10.57 -38.46
CA GLN A 94 10.02 9.13 -38.75
C GLN A 94 8.56 8.76 -39.00
N THR A 95 7.63 9.44 -38.33
CA THR A 95 6.20 9.11 -38.42
C THR A 95 5.42 10.03 -39.33
N GLY A 96 5.97 11.21 -39.66
CA GLY A 96 5.27 12.25 -40.40
C GLY A 96 4.09 12.90 -39.65
N LYS A 97 3.95 12.62 -38.36
CA LYS A 97 2.88 13.10 -37.49
C LYS A 97 3.42 14.16 -36.53
N SER A 98 2.56 14.96 -35.90
CA SER A 98 3.01 15.86 -34.84
C SER A 98 3.55 15.06 -33.65
N ALA A 99 4.60 15.57 -33.00
CA ALA A 99 5.14 14.90 -31.82
C ALA A 99 4.08 14.74 -30.72
N LEU A 100 3.16 15.71 -30.57
CA LEU A 100 2.02 15.64 -29.67
C LEU A 100 1.11 14.43 -29.99
N GLU A 101 0.78 14.20 -31.26
CA GLU A 101 0.01 13.03 -31.69
C GLU A 101 0.76 11.73 -31.34
N VAL A 102 2.05 11.67 -31.67
CA VAL A 102 2.87 10.47 -31.42
C VAL A 102 2.88 10.09 -29.95
N VAL A 103 3.06 11.05 -29.04
CA VAL A 103 3.09 10.82 -27.59
C VAL A 103 1.79 10.22 -27.05
N PHE A 104 0.64 10.62 -27.62
CA PHE A 104 -0.66 10.15 -27.12
C PHE A 104 -1.24 8.96 -27.89
N THR A 105 -0.71 8.60 -29.07
CA THR A 105 -1.28 7.52 -29.90
C THR A 105 -0.35 6.35 -30.18
N VAL A 106 0.95 6.50 -29.96
CA VAL A 106 1.93 5.46 -30.27
C VAL A 106 2.54 4.92 -28.96
N LEU A 107 2.46 3.60 -28.78
CA LEU A 107 3.15 2.93 -27.66
C LEU A 107 4.67 2.94 -27.91
N HIS A 108 5.43 3.02 -26.82
CA HIS A 108 6.90 3.05 -26.85
C HIS A 108 7.47 4.22 -27.68
N ALA A 109 6.81 5.37 -27.60
CA ALA A 109 7.26 6.61 -28.21
C ALA A 109 7.44 7.71 -27.15
N GLY A 110 8.49 8.49 -27.26
CA GLY A 110 8.75 9.61 -26.35
C GLY A 110 10.20 10.10 -26.39
N GLY A 111 10.43 11.31 -25.88
CA GLY A 111 11.76 11.95 -25.81
C GLY A 111 12.71 11.38 -24.75
N LYS A 112 12.32 10.29 -24.07
CA LYS A 112 13.05 9.65 -22.97
C LYS A 112 13.91 8.45 -23.43
N PHE A 113 13.82 8.06 -24.71
CA PHE A 113 14.63 6.99 -25.31
C PHE A 113 15.91 7.55 -25.93
N GLY A 114 17.02 7.61 -25.17
CA GLY A 114 18.38 7.76 -25.71
C GLY A 114 18.75 9.09 -26.36
N GLY A 115 17.99 10.14 -26.16
CA GLY A 115 18.31 11.42 -26.78
C GLY A 115 18.28 12.57 -25.79
N GLY A 116 19.33 13.20 -25.48
CA GLY A 116 19.61 14.49 -24.83
C GLY A 116 18.54 15.33 -24.12
N GLY A 117 17.26 14.92 -24.10
CA GLY A 117 16.15 15.67 -23.52
C GLY A 117 15.99 15.50 -22.01
N TYR A 118 16.24 14.30 -21.50
CA TYR A 118 16.14 13.93 -20.09
C TYR A 118 17.29 13.03 -19.69
N LYS A 119 18.08 13.43 -18.69
CA LYS A 119 19.15 12.59 -18.13
C LYS A 119 18.63 11.55 -17.16
N VAL A 120 17.60 11.90 -16.42
CA VAL A 120 16.89 11.07 -15.44
C VAL A 120 15.40 11.22 -15.71
N SER A 121 14.67 10.13 -15.72
CA SER A 121 13.20 10.17 -15.82
C SER A 121 12.58 8.98 -15.09
N GLY A 122 11.38 9.19 -14.53
CA GLY A 122 10.53 8.13 -13.97
C GLY A 122 9.79 7.35 -15.07
N GLY A 123 9.47 8.02 -16.17
CA GLY A 123 8.80 7.43 -17.33
C GLY A 123 9.76 6.66 -18.25
N LEU A 124 9.98 5.37 -17.97
CA LEU A 124 10.96 4.53 -18.69
C LEU A 124 10.42 3.88 -19.97
N HIS A 125 9.12 3.65 -20.07
CA HIS A 125 8.55 2.80 -21.12
C HIS A 125 7.94 3.57 -22.29
N GLY A 126 7.77 4.89 -22.18
CA GLY A 126 7.16 5.72 -23.22
C GLY A 126 5.72 5.33 -23.56
N VAL A 127 4.96 4.90 -22.57
CA VAL A 127 3.57 4.43 -22.75
C VAL A 127 2.55 5.19 -21.91
N GLY A 128 2.94 5.92 -20.87
CA GLY A 128 2.01 6.49 -19.89
C GLY A 128 0.92 7.37 -20.52
N ALA A 129 1.29 8.38 -21.30
CA ALA A 129 0.32 9.28 -21.91
C ALA A 129 -0.62 8.55 -22.89
N SER A 130 -0.11 7.62 -23.69
CA SER A 130 -0.90 6.83 -24.64
C SER A 130 -1.82 5.83 -23.94
N VAL A 131 -1.41 5.26 -22.80
CA VAL A 131 -2.26 4.41 -21.94
C VAL A 131 -3.41 5.21 -21.33
N VAL A 132 -3.13 6.41 -20.79
CA VAL A 132 -4.19 7.30 -20.27
C VAL A 132 -5.19 7.65 -21.36
N ASN A 133 -4.72 7.97 -22.57
CA ASN A 133 -5.59 8.23 -23.71
C ASN A 133 -6.46 7.01 -24.07
N ALA A 134 -5.87 5.82 -24.15
CA ALA A 134 -6.59 4.59 -24.47
C ALA A 134 -7.69 4.23 -23.47
N LEU A 135 -7.48 4.52 -22.18
CA LEU A 135 -8.38 4.17 -21.07
C LEU A 135 -9.31 5.32 -20.63
N SER A 136 -9.30 6.42 -21.40
CA SER A 136 -10.20 7.56 -21.16
C SER A 136 -11.38 7.54 -22.14
N GLU A 137 -12.56 7.92 -21.66
CA GLU A 137 -13.74 8.20 -22.50
C GLU A 137 -13.40 9.30 -23.49
N TRP A 138 -12.76 10.37 -23.00
CA TRP A 138 -12.16 11.41 -23.80
C TRP A 138 -10.93 12.00 -23.11
N LEU A 139 -10.01 12.54 -23.91
CA LEU A 139 -8.82 13.26 -23.45
C LEU A 139 -8.61 14.51 -24.29
N GLU A 140 -8.30 15.62 -23.64
CA GLU A 140 -7.89 16.87 -24.25
C GLU A 140 -6.50 17.24 -23.76
N VAL A 141 -5.62 17.61 -24.67
CA VAL A 141 -4.30 18.14 -24.35
C VAL A 141 -4.15 19.54 -24.94
N GLN A 142 -3.65 20.46 -24.12
CA GLN A 142 -3.28 21.81 -24.54
C GLN A 142 -1.79 22.03 -24.25
N VAL A 143 -1.08 22.53 -25.23
CA VAL A 143 0.33 22.88 -25.11
C VAL A 143 0.49 24.38 -25.28
N HIS A 144 1.04 25.04 -24.23
CA HIS A 144 1.34 26.45 -24.21
C HIS A 144 2.81 26.65 -24.63
N LYS A 145 3.03 27.05 -25.86
CA LYS A 145 4.36 27.16 -26.44
C LYS A 145 4.43 28.28 -27.50
N GLU A 146 5.53 29.03 -27.49
CA GLU A 146 5.82 30.07 -28.50
C GLU A 146 4.69 31.09 -28.70
N GLY A 147 4.06 31.50 -27.56
CA GLY A 147 2.98 32.47 -27.59
C GLY A 147 1.62 31.92 -28.00
N LYS A 148 1.50 30.63 -28.27
CA LYS A 148 0.28 29.99 -28.79
C LYS A 148 -0.19 28.86 -27.89
N ILE A 149 -1.50 28.59 -27.94
CA ILE A 149 -2.13 27.44 -27.34
C ILE A 149 -2.48 26.44 -28.44
N TYR A 150 -1.77 25.32 -28.45
CA TYR A 150 -2.06 24.20 -29.35
C TYR A 150 -2.97 23.22 -28.60
N GLN A 151 -4.02 22.75 -29.26
CA GLN A 151 -4.98 21.81 -28.70
C GLN A 151 -5.18 20.60 -29.59
N MET A 152 -5.30 19.43 -28.98
CA MET A 152 -5.66 18.17 -29.60
C MET A 152 -6.65 17.41 -28.72
N ARG A 153 -7.59 16.67 -29.34
CA ARG A 153 -8.59 15.89 -28.61
C ARG A 153 -8.65 14.45 -29.08
N PHE A 154 -8.98 13.59 -28.14
CA PHE A 154 -9.08 12.15 -28.35
C PHE A 154 -10.33 11.60 -27.68
N ALA A 155 -10.81 10.45 -28.16
CA ALA A 155 -11.82 9.64 -27.51
C ALA A 155 -11.41 8.16 -27.61
N ARG A 156 -11.30 7.49 -26.47
CA ARG A 156 -10.93 6.07 -26.39
C ARG A 156 -9.69 5.72 -27.21
N GLY A 157 -8.68 6.59 -27.18
CA GLY A 157 -7.43 6.45 -27.91
C GLY A 157 -7.45 6.98 -29.36
N ALA A 158 -8.61 7.23 -29.95
CA ALA A 158 -8.74 7.73 -31.31
C ALA A 158 -8.74 9.26 -31.34
N ILE A 159 -8.13 9.85 -32.39
CA ILE A 159 -8.12 11.30 -32.60
C ILE A 159 -9.53 11.76 -32.98
N THR A 160 -10.08 12.73 -32.28
CA THR A 160 -11.35 13.39 -32.60
C THR A 160 -11.17 14.81 -33.08
N GLN A 161 -10.04 15.44 -32.72
CA GLN A 161 -9.64 16.74 -33.23
C GLN A 161 -8.12 16.75 -33.40
N GLU A 162 -7.67 16.99 -34.63
CA GLU A 162 -6.25 17.19 -34.95
C GLU A 162 -5.72 18.46 -34.27
N ILE A 163 -4.38 18.55 -34.21
CA ILE A 163 -3.72 19.69 -33.59
C ILE A 163 -4.15 21.01 -34.24
N THR A 164 -4.65 21.93 -33.43
CA THR A 164 -5.11 23.25 -33.83
C THR A 164 -4.64 24.31 -32.87
N VAL A 165 -4.41 25.53 -33.36
CA VAL A 165 -4.16 26.69 -32.52
C VAL A 165 -5.50 27.27 -32.09
N VAL A 166 -5.75 27.31 -30.79
CA VAL A 166 -7.03 27.76 -30.20
C VAL A 166 -6.93 29.12 -29.49
N GLY A 167 -5.73 29.66 -29.32
CA GLY A 167 -5.54 30.95 -28.67
C GLY A 167 -4.07 31.36 -28.58
N GLU A 168 -3.86 32.53 -27.95
CA GLU A 168 -2.54 33.07 -27.62
C GLU A 168 -2.32 32.97 -26.10
N THR A 169 -1.06 32.89 -25.65
CA THR A 169 -0.71 32.71 -24.23
C THR A 169 0.66 33.28 -23.93
N ASP A 170 0.80 33.88 -22.75
CA ASP A 170 2.10 34.25 -22.17
C ASP A 170 2.69 33.13 -21.30
N ARG A 171 1.94 32.04 -21.08
CA ARG A 171 2.36 30.87 -20.31
C ARG A 171 3.10 29.88 -21.18
N ARG A 172 3.84 28.99 -20.52
CA ARG A 172 4.42 27.79 -21.11
C ARG A 172 3.97 26.57 -20.31
N GLY A 173 4.03 25.38 -20.89
CA GLY A 173 3.73 24.12 -20.20
C GLY A 173 2.69 23.28 -20.94
N THR A 174 2.23 22.24 -20.26
CA THR A 174 1.22 21.32 -20.78
C THR A 174 0.03 21.26 -19.85
N THR A 175 -1.16 21.19 -20.40
CA THR A 175 -2.40 20.88 -19.67
C THR A 175 -3.02 19.65 -20.29
N VAL A 176 -3.21 18.61 -19.49
CA VAL A 176 -3.91 17.38 -19.86
C VAL A 176 -5.19 17.28 -19.06
N ARG A 177 -6.31 17.11 -19.73
CA ARG A 177 -7.63 16.96 -19.12
C ARG A 177 -8.29 15.71 -19.67
N PHE A 178 -8.73 14.80 -18.79
CA PHE A 178 -9.28 13.53 -19.22
C PHE A 178 -10.37 13.01 -18.28
N LYS A 179 -11.25 12.19 -18.84
CA LYS A 179 -12.30 11.48 -18.12
C LYS A 179 -12.09 9.98 -18.28
N PRO A 180 -11.98 9.20 -17.19
CA PRO A 180 -11.79 7.75 -17.29
C PRO A 180 -13.00 7.09 -17.96
N ASP A 181 -12.75 6.05 -18.76
CA ASP A 181 -13.81 5.31 -19.46
C ASP A 181 -14.48 4.31 -18.50
N PRO A 182 -15.79 4.46 -18.20
CA PRO A 182 -16.50 3.55 -17.31
C PRO A 182 -16.61 2.11 -17.85
N GLU A 183 -16.32 1.87 -19.12
CA GLU A 183 -16.24 0.52 -19.68
C GLU A 183 -14.94 -0.21 -19.27
N MET A 184 -13.93 0.53 -18.78
CA MET A 184 -12.61 0.00 -18.46
C MET A 184 -12.38 -0.20 -16.98
N PHE A 185 -13.10 0.51 -16.12
CA PHE A 185 -12.88 0.52 -14.67
C PHE A 185 -14.11 0.06 -13.91
N ASP A 186 -13.86 -0.63 -12.79
CA ASP A 186 -14.92 -1.09 -11.87
C ASP A 186 -15.64 0.09 -11.20
N ASP A 187 -14.91 1.20 -10.97
CA ASP A 187 -15.39 2.47 -10.45
C ASP A 187 -14.55 3.60 -11.07
N THR A 188 -15.16 4.77 -11.30
CA THR A 188 -14.50 5.95 -11.88
C THR A 188 -14.40 7.11 -10.90
N VAL A 189 -14.63 6.87 -9.60
CA VAL A 189 -14.57 7.91 -8.56
C VAL A 189 -13.15 8.05 -8.02
N TYR A 190 -12.53 9.21 -8.23
CA TYR A 190 -11.22 9.52 -7.67
C TYR A 190 -11.31 9.84 -6.18
N SER A 191 -10.37 9.30 -5.40
CA SER A 191 -10.18 9.63 -3.99
C SER A 191 -9.17 10.78 -3.85
N TYR A 192 -9.62 11.88 -3.23
CA TYR A 192 -8.74 13.00 -2.89
C TYR A 192 -7.55 12.55 -2.04
N ASP A 193 -7.80 11.72 -1.01
CA ASP A 193 -6.77 11.30 -0.07
C ASP A 193 -5.68 10.44 -0.73
N ILE A 194 -6.04 9.58 -1.68
CA ILE A 194 -5.06 8.76 -2.42
C ILE A 194 -4.17 9.66 -3.28
N LEU A 195 -4.76 10.60 -4.01
CA LEU A 195 -3.99 11.55 -4.83
C LEU A 195 -3.14 12.47 -3.95
N HIS A 196 -3.70 12.98 -2.86
CA HIS A 196 -2.99 13.84 -1.91
C HIS A 196 -1.70 13.18 -1.40
N THR A 197 -1.79 11.94 -0.91
CA THR A 197 -0.63 11.21 -0.39
C THR A 197 0.47 11.09 -1.44
N ARG A 198 0.12 10.66 -2.64
CA ARG A 198 1.10 10.49 -3.73
C ARG A 198 1.74 11.81 -4.17
N LEU A 199 0.94 12.86 -4.28
CA LEU A 199 1.43 14.19 -4.68
C LEU A 199 2.31 14.81 -3.59
N GLN A 200 1.99 14.56 -2.32
CA GLN A 200 2.80 14.99 -1.18
C GLN A 200 4.18 14.30 -1.17
N GLU A 201 4.24 12.99 -1.46
CA GLU A 201 5.51 12.28 -1.64
C GLU A 201 6.34 12.92 -2.76
N GLN A 202 5.74 13.20 -3.91
CA GLN A 202 6.44 13.83 -5.04
C GLN A 202 6.98 15.22 -4.67
N ALA A 203 6.22 16.00 -3.89
CA ALA A 203 6.67 17.31 -3.44
C ALA A 203 7.85 17.23 -2.45
N PHE A 204 7.91 16.19 -1.59
CA PHE A 204 9.06 15.93 -0.72
C PHE A 204 10.30 15.46 -1.47
N LEU A 205 10.13 14.61 -2.49
CA LEU A 205 11.25 14.06 -3.28
C LEU A 205 11.90 15.11 -4.20
N ASN A 206 11.16 16.16 -4.54
CA ASN A 206 11.59 17.21 -5.45
C ASN A 206 11.55 18.57 -4.76
N ALA A 207 12.58 18.85 -3.95
CA ALA A 207 12.68 20.06 -3.14
C ALA A 207 12.43 21.33 -3.97
N GLY A 208 11.55 22.21 -3.48
CA GLY A 208 11.23 23.49 -4.11
C GLY A 208 10.17 23.42 -5.23
N ILE A 209 9.68 22.24 -5.61
CA ILE A 209 8.53 22.13 -6.51
C ILE A 209 7.25 22.42 -5.73
N THR A 210 6.37 23.20 -6.35
CA THR A 210 5.02 23.45 -5.86
C THR A 210 4.04 22.51 -6.54
N ILE A 211 3.32 21.68 -5.76
CA ILE A 211 2.21 20.88 -6.25
C ILE A 211 0.93 21.36 -5.58
N ILE A 212 -0.10 21.65 -6.36
CA ILE A 212 -1.41 22.11 -5.87
C ILE A 212 -2.44 21.04 -6.24
N LEU A 213 -3.14 20.50 -5.23
CA LEU A 213 -4.27 19.60 -5.44
C LEU A 213 -5.58 20.31 -5.08
N THR A 214 -6.51 20.33 -6.02
CA THR A 214 -7.84 20.91 -5.83
C THR A 214 -8.93 19.88 -6.12
N ASP A 215 -9.92 19.76 -5.22
CA ASP A 215 -11.16 19.00 -5.43
C ASP A 215 -12.33 19.98 -5.60
N GLU A 216 -12.82 20.12 -6.83
CA GLU A 216 -13.94 20.99 -7.19
C GLU A 216 -15.32 20.32 -7.00
N ARG A 217 -15.35 19.06 -6.54
CA ARG A 217 -16.60 18.36 -6.23
C ARG A 217 -17.21 18.81 -4.93
N GLU A 218 -16.38 19.36 -4.01
CA GLU A 218 -16.79 19.97 -2.76
C GLU A 218 -17.16 21.45 -2.96
N ASP A 219 -18.02 21.99 -2.10
CA ASP A 219 -18.39 23.40 -2.08
C ASP A 219 -18.22 23.95 -0.64
N PRO A 220 -17.26 24.84 -0.37
CA PRO A 220 -16.25 25.37 -1.30
C PRO A 220 -15.21 24.30 -1.72
N PRO A 221 -14.54 24.47 -2.86
CA PRO A 221 -13.50 23.57 -3.32
C PRO A 221 -12.40 23.37 -2.27
N LYS A 222 -11.98 22.12 -2.08
CA LYS A 222 -10.87 21.78 -1.20
C LYS A 222 -9.56 21.94 -1.96
N THR A 223 -8.69 22.85 -1.53
CA THR A 223 -7.40 23.11 -2.18
C THR A 223 -6.27 23.01 -1.17
N GLU A 224 -5.21 22.31 -1.53
CA GLU A 224 -3.99 22.22 -0.73
C GLU A 224 -2.75 22.48 -1.61
N LYS A 225 -1.83 23.28 -1.08
CA LYS A 225 -0.54 23.59 -1.70
C LYS A 225 0.56 22.87 -0.95
N MET A 226 1.31 22.03 -1.65
CA MET A 226 2.43 21.24 -1.15
C MET A 226 3.73 21.78 -1.75
N CYS A 227 4.65 22.25 -0.91
CA CYS A 227 5.98 22.71 -1.32
C CYS A 227 6.92 22.55 -0.12
N TYR A 228 7.96 21.74 -0.27
CA TYR A 228 8.88 21.38 0.80
C TYR A 228 10.32 21.66 0.37
N GLU A 229 10.89 22.74 0.91
CA GLU A 229 12.27 23.15 0.57
C GLU A 229 13.31 22.23 1.19
N GLY A 230 12.99 21.59 2.32
CA GLY A 230 13.87 20.65 3.02
C GLY A 230 13.96 19.27 2.36
N GLY A 231 13.15 19.00 1.33
CA GLY A 231 13.20 17.76 0.58
C GLY A 231 13.01 16.51 1.45
N ILE A 232 13.81 15.47 1.22
CA ILE A 232 13.70 14.20 1.97
C ILE A 232 14.06 14.33 3.47
N LYS A 233 14.78 15.36 3.89
CA LYS A 233 14.98 15.67 5.32
C LYS A 233 13.67 16.05 5.99
N GLU A 234 12.92 16.94 5.34
CA GLU A 234 11.61 17.36 5.81
C GLU A 234 10.61 16.21 5.77
N TYR A 235 10.75 15.31 4.78
CA TYR A 235 9.95 14.10 4.69
C TYR A 235 10.16 13.16 5.89
N VAL A 236 11.40 12.92 6.32
CA VAL A 236 11.70 12.15 7.54
C VAL A 236 11.07 12.83 8.76
N SER A 237 11.19 14.15 8.88
CA SER A 237 10.56 14.90 9.97
C SER A 237 9.03 14.79 9.95
N PHE A 238 8.42 14.80 8.76
CA PHE A 238 6.99 14.59 8.59
C PHE A 238 6.54 13.18 9.03
N ILE A 239 7.29 12.13 8.63
CA ILE A 239 7.02 10.74 9.05
C ILE A 239 7.14 10.60 10.57
N ASN A 240 8.05 11.34 11.19
CA ASN A 240 8.31 11.29 12.63
C ASN A 240 7.50 12.29 13.45
N LYS A 241 6.56 13.04 12.86
CA LYS A 241 5.77 14.09 13.54
C LYS A 241 5.16 13.64 14.86
N ASN A 242 4.76 12.35 14.95
CA ASN A 242 4.11 11.77 16.12
C ASN A 242 5.00 10.75 16.86
N LYS A 243 6.32 10.83 16.70
CA LYS A 243 7.31 9.96 17.32
C LYS A 243 8.33 10.84 18.05
N THR A 244 8.97 10.32 19.10
CA THR A 244 10.00 11.05 19.84
C THR A 244 11.39 10.72 19.28
N PRO A 245 12.07 11.67 18.59
CA PRO A 245 13.43 11.46 18.12
C PRO A 245 14.42 11.28 19.29
N ILE A 246 15.36 10.34 19.16
CA ILE A 246 16.44 10.14 20.16
C ILE A 246 17.66 11.02 19.89
N HIS A 247 17.69 11.72 18.77
CA HIS A 247 18.64 12.77 18.42
C HIS A 247 17.94 13.86 17.63
N PRO A 248 18.32 15.15 17.78
CA PRO A 248 17.53 16.30 17.29
C PRO A 248 17.52 16.41 15.77
N ASP A 249 18.67 16.18 15.13
CA ASP A 249 18.85 16.47 13.72
C ASP A 249 18.56 15.24 12.84
N VAL A 250 17.97 15.47 11.66
CA VAL A 250 17.89 14.47 10.61
C VAL A 250 19.24 14.35 9.94
N ILE A 251 19.84 13.17 9.98
CA ILE A 251 21.11 12.84 9.30
C ILE A 251 20.83 12.83 7.80
N TYR A 252 21.59 13.60 7.02
CA TYR A 252 21.46 13.67 5.59
C TYR A 252 22.78 13.31 4.92
N LEU A 253 22.72 12.33 4.03
CA LEU A 253 23.85 11.82 3.28
C LEU A 253 23.52 11.94 1.79
N SER A 254 24.46 12.40 0.98
CA SER A 254 24.25 12.49 -0.46
C SER A 254 25.53 12.28 -1.24
N GLY A 255 25.41 11.73 -2.43
CA GLY A 255 26.56 11.57 -3.29
C GLY A 255 26.18 11.20 -4.72
N GLN A 256 27.15 11.39 -5.60
CA GLN A 256 27.02 11.11 -7.02
C GLN A 256 28.20 10.25 -7.48
N LYS A 257 27.89 9.31 -8.34
CA LYS A 257 28.90 8.55 -9.09
C LYS A 257 28.40 8.35 -10.51
N ASP A 258 29.23 8.77 -11.46
CA ASP A 258 28.85 8.86 -12.86
C ASP A 258 27.58 9.74 -13.00
N ASP A 259 26.54 9.26 -13.66
CA ASP A 259 25.25 9.96 -13.81
C ASP A 259 24.20 9.56 -12.76
N ALA A 260 24.56 8.72 -11.77
CA ALA A 260 23.65 8.31 -10.70
C ALA A 260 23.86 9.14 -9.44
N VAL A 261 22.78 9.62 -8.84
CA VAL A 261 22.75 10.39 -7.58
C VAL A 261 21.99 9.58 -6.55
N ALA A 262 22.45 9.60 -5.30
CA ALA A 262 21.72 9.07 -4.17
C ALA A 262 21.64 10.08 -3.03
N GLU A 263 20.46 10.20 -2.43
CA GLU A 263 20.18 11.03 -1.27
C GLU A 263 19.51 10.14 -0.21
N ILE A 264 19.95 10.28 1.04
CA ILE A 264 19.49 9.45 2.15
C ILE A 264 19.26 10.35 3.35
N ALA A 265 18.10 10.30 3.94
CA ALA A 265 17.78 11.00 5.17
C ALA A 265 17.42 9.98 6.26
N ILE A 266 17.98 10.14 7.48
CA ILE A 266 17.84 9.16 8.55
C ILE A 266 17.55 9.90 9.87
N GLN A 267 16.62 9.38 10.65
CA GLN A 267 16.44 9.76 12.04
C GLN A 267 15.99 8.55 12.86
N TYR A 268 16.52 8.42 14.08
CA TYR A 268 16.10 7.40 15.04
C TYR A 268 15.10 7.98 16.02
N THR A 269 14.12 7.18 16.37
CA THR A 269 13.06 7.50 17.31
C THR A 269 13.00 6.45 18.44
N ASP A 270 12.20 6.71 19.46
CA ASP A 270 12.01 5.81 20.60
C ASP A 270 11.19 4.56 20.30
N VAL A 271 10.45 4.53 19.16
CA VAL A 271 9.64 3.37 18.74
C VAL A 271 10.49 2.13 18.43
N TYR A 272 9.85 0.97 18.33
CA TYR A 272 10.53 -0.31 18.11
C TYR A 272 10.54 -0.75 16.64
N ASN A 273 9.68 -0.17 15.82
CA ASN A 273 9.53 -0.56 14.41
C ASN A 273 10.46 0.25 13.51
N GLU A 274 10.90 -0.37 12.40
CA GLU A 274 11.60 0.35 11.32
C GLU A 274 10.59 0.95 10.35
N SER A 275 10.93 2.11 9.79
CA SER A 275 10.20 2.78 8.70
C SER A 275 11.21 3.20 7.64
N ILE A 276 11.44 2.34 6.64
CA ILE A 276 12.34 2.62 5.52
C ILE A 276 11.50 2.77 4.27
N VAL A 277 11.60 3.94 3.63
CA VAL A 277 10.90 4.26 2.39
C VAL A 277 11.94 4.52 1.32
N SER A 278 11.85 3.80 0.21
CA SER A 278 12.84 3.88 -0.85
C SER A 278 12.23 4.22 -2.21
N PHE A 279 12.96 5.03 -2.98
CA PHE A 279 12.53 5.55 -4.27
C PHE A 279 13.65 5.39 -5.32
N ALA A 280 13.25 5.15 -6.55
CA ALA A 280 14.13 5.18 -7.71
C ALA A 280 13.48 6.02 -8.82
N ASN A 281 14.13 7.14 -9.22
CA ASN A 281 13.57 8.13 -10.14
C ASN A 281 12.17 8.59 -9.72
N ASP A 282 12.01 8.92 -8.42
CA ASP A 282 10.79 9.35 -7.76
C ASP A 282 9.63 8.32 -7.77
N ILE A 283 9.92 7.07 -8.17
CA ILE A 283 8.98 5.95 -8.09
C ILE A 283 9.22 5.22 -6.77
N HIS A 284 8.16 5.06 -5.98
CA HIS A 284 8.21 4.28 -4.75
C HIS A 284 8.50 2.81 -5.04
N THR A 285 9.47 2.23 -4.30
CA THR A 285 9.89 0.83 -4.41
C THR A 285 9.53 0.07 -3.13
N PRO A 286 8.28 -0.34 -2.95
CA PRO A 286 7.82 -0.96 -1.70
C PRO A 286 8.50 -2.31 -1.39
N GLU A 287 8.98 -3.01 -2.41
CA GLU A 287 9.79 -4.23 -2.26
C GLU A 287 11.30 -3.94 -2.14
N GLY A 288 11.67 -2.64 -2.02
CA GLY A 288 13.05 -2.19 -1.90
C GLY A 288 13.85 -2.39 -3.17
N GLY A 289 15.04 -2.99 -3.03
CA GLY A 289 15.95 -3.26 -4.14
C GLY A 289 17.42 -3.06 -3.77
N MET A 290 18.27 -2.87 -4.77
CA MET A 290 19.73 -2.78 -4.57
C MET A 290 20.15 -1.55 -3.75
N HIS A 291 19.44 -0.42 -3.85
CA HIS A 291 19.71 0.79 -3.05
C HIS A 291 19.45 0.54 -1.56
N GLU A 292 18.33 -0.09 -1.21
CA GLU A 292 17.99 -0.43 0.16
C GLU A 292 18.92 -1.52 0.73
N THR A 293 19.28 -2.50 -0.09
CA THR A 293 20.24 -3.53 0.28
C THR A 293 21.61 -2.92 0.61
N GLY A 294 22.08 -1.96 -0.19
CA GLY A 294 23.32 -1.22 0.06
C GLY A 294 23.27 -0.42 1.35
N PHE A 295 22.18 0.30 1.57
CA PHE A 295 21.92 1.06 2.78
C PHE A 295 21.94 0.19 4.04
N LYS A 296 21.14 -0.88 4.10
CA LYS A 296 21.05 -1.78 5.25
C LYS A 296 22.39 -2.44 5.60
N ALA A 297 23.15 -2.84 4.59
CA ALA A 297 24.48 -3.45 4.78
C ALA A 297 25.49 -2.45 5.35
N ALA A 298 25.58 -1.26 4.78
CA ALA A 298 26.51 -0.21 5.21
C ALA A 298 26.17 0.31 6.61
N LEU A 299 24.87 0.58 6.88
CA LEU A 299 24.41 1.03 8.19
C LEU A 299 24.84 0.06 9.29
N THR A 300 24.61 -1.23 9.09
CA THR A 300 25.00 -2.28 10.06
C THR A 300 26.50 -2.31 10.29
N ARG A 301 27.27 -2.17 9.23
CA ARG A 301 28.75 -2.16 9.29
C ARG A 301 29.28 -0.94 10.04
N VAL A 302 28.78 0.25 9.74
CA VAL A 302 29.23 1.51 10.35
C VAL A 302 28.93 1.52 11.86
N ILE A 303 27.74 1.13 12.26
CA ILE A 303 27.35 1.11 13.69
C ILE A 303 28.19 0.08 14.46
N ASN A 304 28.44 -1.11 13.90
CA ASN A 304 29.33 -2.09 14.55
C ASN A 304 30.76 -1.57 14.64
N ALA A 305 31.30 -0.95 13.57
CA ALA A 305 32.65 -0.39 13.58
C ALA A 305 32.81 0.72 14.62
N TYR A 306 31.81 1.62 14.74
CA TYR A 306 31.78 2.66 15.76
C TYR A 306 31.69 2.09 17.17
N GLY A 307 30.86 1.07 17.38
CA GLY A 307 30.73 0.38 18.67
C GLY A 307 32.03 -0.31 19.13
N VAL A 308 32.77 -0.91 18.19
CA VAL A 308 34.11 -1.48 18.48
C VAL A 308 35.13 -0.37 18.76
N LYS A 309 35.17 0.70 17.98
CA LYS A 309 36.07 1.86 18.15
C LYS A 309 35.89 2.51 19.53
N THR A 310 34.64 2.60 20.01
CA THR A 310 34.29 3.20 21.30
C THR A 310 34.34 2.22 22.47
N ASN A 311 34.72 0.97 22.26
CA ASN A 311 34.76 -0.13 23.25
C ASN A 311 33.40 -0.45 23.90
N VAL A 312 32.29 -0.09 23.26
CA VAL A 312 30.94 -0.46 23.70
C VAL A 312 30.63 -1.90 23.28
N ILE A 313 30.97 -2.26 22.03
CA ILE A 313 30.90 -3.63 21.52
C ILE A 313 32.22 -4.34 21.82
N LYS A 314 32.15 -5.48 22.53
CA LYS A 314 33.31 -6.28 22.92
C LYS A 314 33.24 -7.68 22.34
N GLY A 315 34.32 -8.18 21.78
CA GLY A 315 34.44 -9.54 21.26
C GLY A 315 33.42 -9.82 20.14
N ASP A 316 32.64 -10.88 20.29
CA ASP A 316 31.65 -11.33 19.30
C ASP A 316 30.25 -10.73 19.48
N ASP A 317 30.06 -9.77 20.41
CA ASP A 317 28.76 -9.13 20.71
C ASP A 317 28.29 -8.14 19.63
N LYS A 318 28.50 -8.46 18.36
CA LYS A 318 28.04 -7.62 17.25
C LYS A 318 26.52 -7.54 17.18
N VAL A 319 26.02 -6.33 16.93
CA VAL A 319 24.60 -6.11 16.67
C VAL A 319 24.24 -6.57 15.25
N SER A 320 23.07 -7.18 15.11
CA SER A 320 22.55 -7.61 13.81
C SER A 320 21.95 -6.43 13.04
N GLY A 321 21.64 -6.64 11.75
CA GLY A 321 20.96 -5.64 10.95
C GLY A 321 19.59 -5.25 11.52
N GLU A 322 18.87 -6.21 12.07
CA GLU A 322 17.56 -6.00 12.73
C GLU A 322 17.71 -5.10 13.98
N ASP A 323 18.71 -5.36 14.83
CA ASP A 323 18.97 -4.56 16.01
C ASP A 323 19.30 -3.10 15.68
N VAL A 324 20.06 -2.91 14.58
CA VAL A 324 20.48 -1.59 14.09
C VAL A 324 19.30 -0.80 13.52
N ARG A 325 18.29 -1.47 12.97
CA ARG A 325 17.13 -0.81 12.37
C ARG A 325 15.98 -0.56 13.32
N GLU A 326 16.05 -1.03 14.57
CA GLU A 326 15.01 -0.73 15.57
C GLU A 326 14.86 0.78 15.76
N GLY A 327 13.68 1.31 15.48
CA GLY A 327 13.32 2.73 15.64
C GLY A 327 13.87 3.67 14.58
N ILE A 328 14.45 3.15 13.51
CA ILE A 328 14.91 3.98 12.38
C ILE A 328 13.74 4.46 11.53
N THR A 329 13.80 5.72 11.12
CA THR A 329 13.07 6.25 9.98
C THR A 329 14.10 6.67 8.94
N ALA A 330 14.02 6.12 7.73
CA ALA A 330 14.91 6.44 6.63
C ALA A 330 14.15 6.64 5.32
N VAL A 331 14.54 7.67 4.57
CA VAL A 331 14.10 7.89 3.19
C VAL A 331 15.32 7.78 2.29
N ILE A 332 15.24 6.92 1.28
CA ILE A 332 16.32 6.66 0.33
C ILE A 332 15.81 7.02 -1.07
N SER A 333 16.39 8.02 -1.69
CA SER A 333 16.08 8.42 -3.07
C SER A 333 17.30 8.24 -3.95
N VAL A 334 17.14 7.49 -5.04
CA VAL A 334 18.18 7.34 -6.05
C VAL A 334 17.68 7.79 -7.41
N LYS A 335 18.51 8.57 -8.12
CA LYS A 335 18.23 9.08 -9.46
C LYS A 335 19.28 8.54 -10.41
N LEU A 336 18.85 7.84 -11.46
CA LEU A 336 19.73 7.15 -12.39
C LEU A 336 19.16 7.16 -13.82
N PRO A 337 20.01 7.18 -14.87
CA PRO A 337 19.55 7.30 -16.26
C PRO A 337 18.71 6.11 -16.72
N GLU A 338 19.13 4.90 -16.38
CA GLU A 338 18.50 3.65 -16.82
C GLU A 338 18.13 2.79 -15.61
N ALA A 339 16.98 3.09 -14.99
CA ALA A 339 16.46 2.28 -13.90
C ALA A 339 15.90 0.96 -14.43
N GLN A 340 16.38 -0.14 -13.85
CA GLN A 340 15.91 -1.50 -14.13
C GLN A 340 15.09 -1.99 -12.96
N PHE A 341 13.81 -2.26 -13.18
CA PHE A 341 12.91 -2.77 -12.16
C PHE A 341 12.59 -4.24 -12.39
N GLU A 342 12.37 -4.97 -11.31
CA GLU A 342 11.79 -6.30 -11.37
C GLU A 342 10.27 -6.16 -11.59
N GLY A 343 9.80 -6.43 -12.82
CA GLY A 343 8.39 -6.36 -13.20
C GLY A 343 7.87 -4.99 -13.65
N GLN A 344 6.70 -4.99 -14.27
CA GLN A 344 6.04 -3.80 -14.84
C GLN A 344 5.56 -2.81 -13.78
N THR A 345 5.23 -3.27 -12.59
CA THR A 345 4.75 -2.44 -11.48
C THR A 345 5.85 -1.63 -10.79
N LYS A 346 7.12 -1.78 -11.23
CA LYS A 346 8.28 -1.02 -10.76
C LYS A 346 8.52 -1.08 -9.23
N GLN A 347 8.15 -2.18 -8.58
CA GLN A 347 8.15 -2.29 -7.12
C GLN A 347 9.53 -2.53 -6.51
N LYS A 348 10.51 -3.00 -7.29
CA LYS A 348 11.85 -3.35 -6.82
C LYS A 348 12.93 -2.93 -7.79
N LEU A 349 13.96 -2.23 -7.32
CA LEU A 349 15.08 -1.78 -8.16
C LEU A 349 16.15 -2.87 -8.28
N GLY A 350 16.50 -3.24 -9.53
CA GLY A 350 17.46 -4.31 -9.86
C GLY A 350 18.91 -3.87 -10.11
N ASN A 351 19.19 -2.59 -10.35
CA ASN A 351 20.52 -2.09 -10.75
C ASN A 351 21.62 -2.36 -9.71
N ALA A 352 22.46 -3.36 -9.94
CA ALA A 352 23.45 -3.84 -8.96
C ALA A 352 24.49 -2.77 -8.56
N TYR A 353 24.90 -1.86 -9.46
CA TYR A 353 25.87 -0.83 -9.15
C TYR A 353 25.39 0.22 -8.14
N ILE A 354 24.06 0.43 -8.05
CA ILE A 354 23.44 1.34 -7.07
C ILE A 354 23.70 0.86 -5.64
N ARG A 355 23.74 -0.45 -5.42
CA ARG A 355 24.14 -1.01 -4.12
C ARG A 355 25.49 -0.48 -3.66
N THR A 356 26.47 -0.48 -4.57
CA THR A 356 27.84 -0.03 -4.26
C THR A 356 27.91 1.49 -4.04
N LEU A 357 27.14 2.27 -4.81
CA LEU A 357 27.04 3.71 -4.64
C LEU A 357 26.48 4.07 -3.25
N VAL A 358 25.31 3.53 -2.90
CA VAL A 358 24.65 3.80 -1.61
C VAL A 358 25.53 3.28 -0.45
N ASP A 359 26.07 2.08 -0.56
CA ASP A 359 26.99 1.51 0.44
C ASP A 359 28.20 2.43 0.70
N GLY A 360 28.80 2.96 -0.35
CA GLY A 360 29.94 3.88 -0.25
C GLY A 360 29.59 5.18 0.47
N ILE A 361 28.50 5.83 0.04
CA ILE A 361 28.01 7.09 0.64
C ILE A 361 27.73 6.92 2.13
N VAL A 362 26.96 5.87 2.49
CA VAL A 362 26.60 5.60 3.89
C VAL A 362 27.85 5.30 4.71
N ASN A 363 28.77 4.47 4.19
CA ASN A 363 29.98 4.12 4.93
C ASN A 363 30.88 5.33 5.22
N GLU A 364 31.06 6.20 4.25
CA GLU A 364 31.93 7.39 4.37
C GLU A 364 31.27 8.45 5.25
N GLN A 365 30.13 8.96 4.82
CA GLN A 365 29.52 10.14 5.44
C GLN A 365 28.86 9.85 6.80
N LEU A 366 28.31 8.65 7.01
CA LEU A 366 27.78 8.30 8.33
C LEU A 366 28.90 8.07 9.36
N THR A 367 30.06 7.57 8.92
CA THR A 367 31.23 7.45 9.80
C THR A 367 31.72 8.83 10.22
N GLU A 368 31.82 9.77 9.28
CA GLU A 368 32.18 11.17 9.54
C GLU A 368 31.16 11.83 10.48
N TYR A 369 29.86 11.67 10.21
CA TYR A 369 28.81 12.20 11.06
C TYR A 369 28.91 11.69 12.50
N PHE A 370 29.22 10.41 12.71
CA PHE A 370 29.37 9.85 14.06
C PHE A 370 30.58 10.39 14.81
N GLU A 371 31.64 10.75 14.10
CA GLU A 371 32.82 11.40 14.70
C GLU A 371 32.52 12.86 15.10
N GLU A 372 31.76 13.58 14.27
CA GLU A 372 31.37 14.96 14.53
C GLU A 372 30.26 15.08 15.58
N HIS A 373 29.37 14.08 15.68
CA HIS A 373 28.17 14.08 16.54
C HIS A 373 28.16 12.89 17.53
N PRO A 374 29.14 12.81 18.45
CA PRO A 374 29.31 11.63 19.32
C PRO A 374 28.10 11.38 20.24
N ALA A 375 27.31 12.42 20.59
CA ALA A 375 26.12 12.26 21.41
C ALA A 375 25.01 11.50 20.65
N ALA A 376 24.77 11.86 19.39
CA ALA A 376 23.81 11.17 18.52
C ALA A 376 24.27 9.74 18.21
N ALA A 377 25.55 9.56 17.86
CA ALA A 377 26.14 8.26 17.60
C ALA A 377 26.02 7.31 18.82
N LYS A 378 26.25 7.83 20.03
CA LYS A 378 26.08 7.08 21.29
C LYS A 378 24.63 6.68 21.51
N ALA A 379 23.67 7.59 21.31
CA ALA A 379 22.24 7.30 21.49
C ALA A 379 21.77 6.20 20.52
N ILE A 380 22.19 6.27 19.26
CA ILE A 380 21.89 5.27 18.22
C ILE A 380 22.51 3.90 18.59
N LEU A 381 23.76 3.87 19.03
CA LEU A 381 24.44 2.65 19.43
C LEU A 381 23.80 2.02 20.68
N GLU A 382 23.43 2.82 21.69
CA GLU A 382 22.74 2.35 22.89
C GLU A 382 21.37 1.76 22.57
N LYS A 383 20.65 2.33 21.62
CA LYS A 383 19.38 1.78 21.13
C LYS A 383 19.61 0.42 20.46
N ALA A 384 20.56 0.32 19.52
CA ALA A 384 20.90 -0.94 18.86
C ALA A 384 21.36 -2.04 19.85
N MET A 385 22.16 -1.69 20.85
CA MET A 385 22.57 -2.62 21.90
C MET A 385 21.39 -3.08 22.78
N THR A 386 20.42 -2.20 22.99
CA THR A 386 19.22 -2.53 23.77
C THR A 386 18.30 -3.46 22.95
N ALA A 387 18.16 -3.22 21.65
CA ALA A 387 17.46 -4.10 20.73
C ALA A 387 18.12 -5.50 20.68
N ASN A 388 19.46 -5.55 20.59
CA ASN A 388 20.20 -6.81 20.60
C ASN A 388 19.91 -7.64 21.87
N ARG A 389 19.96 -7.01 23.07
CA ARG A 389 19.63 -7.69 24.34
C ARG A 389 18.21 -8.22 24.35
N ALA A 390 17.25 -7.44 23.85
CA ALA A 390 15.86 -7.85 23.76
C ALA A 390 15.68 -9.04 22.79
N ARG A 391 16.32 -8.99 21.62
CA ARG A 391 16.31 -10.09 20.64
C ARG A 391 16.92 -11.39 21.20
N GLU A 392 18.05 -11.28 21.90
CA GLU A 392 18.68 -12.44 22.57
C GLU A 392 17.77 -13.01 23.67
N ALA A 393 17.08 -12.15 24.42
CA ALA A 393 16.10 -12.59 25.42
C ALA A 393 14.90 -13.30 24.74
N ALA A 394 14.40 -12.75 23.63
CA ALA A 394 13.34 -13.36 22.82
C ALA A 394 13.75 -14.75 22.28
N ARG A 395 14.98 -14.87 21.77
CA ARG A 395 15.53 -16.15 21.29
C ARG A 395 15.58 -17.20 22.39
N LYS A 396 16.07 -16.81 23.57
CA LYS A 396 16.12 -17.70 24.75
C LYS A 396 14.72 -18.12 25.21
N ALA A 397 13.76 -17.19 25.22
CA ALA A 397 12.37 -17.47 25.55
C ALA A 397 11.76 -18.48 24.55
N LYS A 398 11.93 -18.24 23.23
CA LYS A 398 11.50 -19.15 22.16
C LYS A 398 12.11 -20.56 22.31
N GLU A 399 13.42 -20.65 22.57
CA GLU A 399 14.09 -21.93 22.81
C GLU A 399 13.58 -22.63 24.06
N SER A 400 13.31 -21.88 25.15
CA SER A 400 12.74 -22.44 26.38
C SER A 400 11.34 -23.00 26.18
N VAL A 401 10.49 -22.28 25.44
CA VAL A 401 9.15 -22.78 25.07
C VAL A 401 9.28 -24.02 24.20
N ARG A 402 10.14 -23.98 23.16
CA ARG A 402 10.41 -25.12 22.27
C ARG A 402 10.96 -26.35 23.01
N ARG A 403 11.78 -26.16 24.04
CA ARG A 403 12.28 -27.27 24.88
C ARG A 403 11.19 -27.84 25.77
N LYS A 404 10.29 -27.01 26.30
CA LYS A 404 9.13 -27.48 27.10
C LYS A 404 8.12 -28.25 26.23
N THR A 405 7.90 -27.81 24.99
CA THR A 405 7.07 -28.51 23.99
C THR A 405 7.83 -29.59 23.22
N GLY A 406 9.15 -29.69 23.35
CA GLY A 406 10.01 -30.65 22.64
C GLY A 406 9.80 -32.11 23.07
N LEU A 407 9.09 -32.37 24.18
CA LEU A 407 8.55 -33.69 24.54
C LEU A 407 7.24 -34.02 23.79
N GLU A 408 6.63 -33.01 23.13
CA GLU A 408 5.39 -33.09 22.35
C GLU A 408 5.61 -32.51 20.94
N SER A 409 6.72 -32.87 20.28
CA SER A 409 7.10 -32.37 18.95
C SER A 409 6.03 -32.68 17.91
N GLY A 410 5.32 -31.66 17.47
CA GLY A 410 4.33 -31.71 16.40
C GLY A 410 2.90 -31.37 16.81
N GLN A 411 2.64 -31.01 18.06
CA GLN A 411 1.30 -30.59 18.45
C GLN A 411 1.05 -29.14 18.03
N MET A 412 -0.04 -28.97 17.26
CA MET A 412 -0.67 -27.68 16.98
C MET A 412 -1.19 -27.06 18.28
N PRO A 413 -1.39 -25.73 18.33
CA PRO A 413 -1.98 -25.10 19.49
C PRO A 413 -3.30 -25.77 19.89
N ASP A 414 -3.50 -26.06 21.17
CA ASP A 414 -4.70 -26.73 21.70
C ASP A 414 -6.02 -26.07 21.27
N LYS A 415 -5.97 -24.76 20.99
CA LYS A 415 -7.13 -23.96 20.55
C LYS A 415 -7.32 -23.88 19.03
N LEU A 416 -6.46 -24.53 18.26
CA LEU A 416 -6.60 -24.62 16.80
C LEU A 416 -7.39 -25.90 16.46
N GLN A 417 -8.54 -25.70 15.84
CA GLN A 417 -9.26 -26.77 15.12
C GLN A 417 -8.94 -26.67 13.64
N ASP A 418 -7.95 -27.43 13.20
CA ASP A 418 -7.43 -27.37 11.84
C ASP A 418 -8.41 -27.94 10.79
N CYS A 419 -8.16 -27.63 9.52
CA CYS A 419 -8.86 -28.22 8.38
C CYS A 419 -8.12 -29.45 7.82
N ASN A 420 -8.82 -30.19 6.96
CA ASN A 420 -8.27 -31.41 6.36
C ASN A 420 -7.44 -31.16 5.11
N GLU A 421 -7.72 -30.06 4.39
CA GLU A 421 -7.00 -29.64 3.19
C GLU A 421 -5.57 -29.21 3.56
N ARG A 422 -4.63 -29.41 2.64
CA ARG A 422 -3.21 -29.10 2.84
C ARG A 422 -2.70 -28.07 1.83
N ASP A 423 -3.44 -27.82 0.75
CA ASP A 423 -3.10 -26.73 -0.16
C ASP A 423 -3.49 -25.38 0.47
N PRO A 424 -2.52 -24.53 0.83
CA PRO A 424 -2.80 -23.25 1.48
C PRO A 424 -3.74 -22.35 0.68
N SER A 425 -3.75 -22.47 -0.66
CA SER A 425 -4.59 -21.67 -1.55
C SER A 425 -6.08 -21.99 -1.41
N LEU A 426 -6.40 -23.19 -0.95
CA LEU A 426 -7.76 -23.69 -0.72
C LEU A 426 -8.17 -23.56 0.75
N CYS A 427 -7.21 -23.30 1.65
CA CYS A 427 -7.44 -23.25 3.10
C CYS A 427 -7.75 -21.85 3.59
N GLU A 428 -8.65 -21.78 4.55
CA GLU A 428 -8.96 -20.54 5.27
C GLU A 428 -8.98 -20.76 6.78
N ILE A 429 -8.51 -19.76 7.55
CA ILE A 429 -8.54 -19.78 9.01
C ILE A 429 -9.39 -18.64 9.53
N TYR A 430 -10.32 -18.95 10.45
CA TYR A 430 -11.06 -17.97 11.21
C TYR A 430 -10.40 -17.74 12.56
N ILE A 431 -10.04 -16.50 12.83
CA ILE A 431 -9.58 -16.06 14.15
C ILE A 431 -10.81 -15.54 14.88
N VAL A 432 -11.27 -16.30 15.87
CA VAL A 432 -12.58 -16.09 16.51
C VAL A 432 -12.40 -15.55 17.91
N GLU A 433 -13.18 -14.54 18.28
CA GLU A 433 -13.21 -13.98 19.62
C GLU A 433 -14.00 -14.88 20.58
N GLY A 434 -13.32 -15.38 21.63
CA GLY A 434 -13.91 -16.12 22.72
C GLY A 434 -14.25 -17.57 22.40
N ASP A 435 -14.34 -18.37 23.48
CA ASP A 435 -14.61 -19.81 23.38
C ASP A 435 -16.06 -20.12 22.99
N SER A 436 -17.02 -19.22 23.29
CA SER A 436 -18.43 -19.41 22.95
C SER A 436 -18.65 -19.34 21.43
N ALA A 437 -18.19 -18.26 20.80
CA ALA A 437 -18.29 -18.09 19.35
C ALA A 437 -17.46 -19.15 18.61
N ALA A 438 -16.29 -19.53 19.15
CA ALA A 438 -15.47 -20.61 18.59
C ALA A 438 -16.20 -21.96 18.63
N GLY A 439 -16.96 -22.26 19.69
CA GLY A 439 -17.78 -23.48 19.80
C GLY A 439 -18.81 -23.58 18.69
N SER A 440 -19.55 -22.52 18.44
CA SER A 440 -20.53 -22.45 17.32
C SER A 440 -19.83 -22.54 15.96
N ALA A 441 -18.70 -21.84 15.77
CA ALA A 441 -17.92 -21.89 14.55
C ALA A 441 -17.35 -23.28 14.24
N ILE A 442 -16.83 -23.98 15.23
CA ILE A 442 -16.29 -25.35 15.10
C ILE A 442 -17.40 -26.33 14.67
N GLN A 443 -18.61 -26.19 15.21
CA GLN A 443 -19.73 -27.04 14.86
C GLN A 443 -20.33 -26.69 13.50
N GLY A 444 -20.32 -25.40 13.13
CA GLY A 444 -20.91 -24.92 11.87
C GLY A 444 -20.00 -24.99 10.65
N ARG A 445 -18.67 -25.04 10.82
CA ARG A 445 -17.67 -24.94 9.74
C ARG A 445 -17.69 -26.11 8.75
N ASP A 446 -17.21 -25.89 7.57
CA ASP A 446 -16.78 -26.95 6.68
C ASP A 446 -15.33 -27.38 7.02
N SER A 447 -15.18 -28.49 7.74
CA SER A 447 -13.89 -28.98 8.20
C SER A 447 -12.93 -29.38 7.08
N ARG A 448 -13.38 -29.47 5.84
CA ARG A 448 -12.50 -29.78 4.71
C ARG A 448 -11.45 -28.69 4.49
N PHE A 449 -11.86 -27.43 4.54
CA PHE A 449 -10.99 -26.29 4.20
C PHE A 449 -11.01 -25.13 5.20
N GLN A 450 -11.89 -25.15 6.21
CA GLN A 450 -11.99 -24.10 7.23
C GLN A 450 -11.36 -24.56 8.54
N ALA A 451 -10.36 -23.80 9.02
CA ALA A 451 -9.78 -23.91 10.34
C ALA A 451 -10.32 -22.84 11.28
N ILE A 452 -10.41 -23.14 12.57
CA ILE A 452 -10.86 -22.22 13.62
C ILE A 452 -9.77 -22.08 14.67
N LEU A 453 -9.34 -20.85 14.93
CA LEU A 453 -8.47 -20.51 16.06
C LEU A 453 -9.22 -19.63 17.06
N ALA A 454 -9.46 -20.18 18.24
CA ALA A 454 -10.10 -19.42 19.31
C ALA A 454 -9.10 -18.48 20.00
N MET A 455 -9.43 -17.20 20.08
CA MET A 455 -8.69 -16.19 20.82
C MET A 455 -9.47 -15.78 22.07
N TRP A 456 -8.81 -15.64 23.20
CA TRP A 456 -9.49 -15.26 24.44
C TRP A 456 -9.06 -13.89 24.94
N GLY A 457 -9.99 -12.96 24.91
CA GLY A 457 -9.80 -11.59 25.38
C GLY A 457 -8.76 -10.80 24.59
N LYS A 458 -8.51 -9.58 25.00
CA LYS A 458 -7.60 -8.64 24.33
C LYS A 458 -6.17 -9.16 24.33
N MET A 459 -5.53 -9.11 23.18
CA MET A 459 -4.13 -9.49 23.02
C MET A 459 -3.19 -8.34 23.34
N LEU A 460 -1.88 -8.64 23.37
CA LEU A 460 -0.84 -7.64 23.56
C LEU A 460 -0.90 -6.59 22.44
N ASN A 461 -0.89 -5.32 22.82
CA ASN A 461 -0.67 -4.24 21.87
C ASN A 461 0.81 -4.21 21.46
N VAL A 462 1.11 -4.69 20.27
CA VAL A 462 2.49 -4.83 19.76
C VAL A 462 3.12 -3.50 19.36
N GLU A 463 2.34 -2.43 19.22
CA GLU A 463 2.89 -1.08 19.03
C GLU A 463 3.70 -0.61 20.22
N LYS A 464 3.31 -1.06 21.44
CA LYS A 464 3.93 -0.73 22.72
C LYS A 464 4.86 -1.82 23.25
N ALA A 465 5.14 -2.85 22.47
CA ALA A 465 5.84 -4.02 22.96
C ALA A 465 6.96 -4.47 22.03
N ARG A 466 8.08 -4.85 22.61
CA ARG A 466 9.20 -5.44 21.88
C ARG A 466 8.93 -6.89 21.48
N ALA A 467 9.67 -7.38 20.49
CA ALA A 467 9.52 -8.72 19.94
C ALA A 467 9.67 -9.86 20.97
N ASP A 468 10.50 -9.67 22.01
CA ASP A 468 10.65 -10.64 23.11
C ASP A 468 9.34 -10.92 23.87
N LYS A 469 8.53 -9.89 24.08
CA LYS A 469 7.22 -10.03 24.72
C LYS A 469 6.18 -10.71 23.81
N ILE A 470 6.34 -10.61 22.49
CA ILE A 470 5.43 -11.24 21.53
C ILE A 470 5.56 -12.74 21.57
N TYR A 471 6.77 -13.28 21.50
CA TYR A 471 7.01 -14.72 21.58
C TYR A 471 6.65 -15.33 22.96
N GLY A 472 6.73 -14.53 24.02
CA GLY A 472 6.29 -14.93 25.36
C GLY A 472 4.80 -14.73 25.63
N ASN A 473 4.03 -14.22 24.68
CA ASN A 473 2.61 -13.93 24.87
C ASN A 473 1.73 -15.14 24.56
N ASP A 474 0.97 -15.60 25.55
CA ASP A 474 0.12 -16.80 25.46
C ASP A 474 -0.96 -16.73 24.36
N LYS A 475 -1.28 -15.53 23.88
CA LYS A 475 -2.31 -15.31 22.85
C LYS A 475 -1.73 -15.17 21.45
N LEU A 476 -0.60 -14.49 21.30
CA LEU A 476 0.04 -14.28 19.99
C LEU A 476 0.84 -15.50 19.53
N TYR A 477 1.50 -16.21 20.45
CA TYR A 477 2.30 -17.39 20.10
C TYR A 477 1.48 -18.49 19.40
N PRO A 478 0.27 -18.87 19.87
CA PRO A 478 -0.59 -19.83 19.15
C PRO A 478 -0.96 -19.37 17.74
N LEU A 479 -1.20 -18.07 17.52
CA LEU A 479 -1.49 -17.49 16.22
C LEU A 479 -0.27 -17.62 15.27
N ILE A 480 0.94 -17.28 15.76
CA ILE A 480 2.18 -17.41 14.97
C ILE A 480 2.40 -18.87 14.55
N VAL A 481 2.21 -19.81 15.47
CA VAL A 481 2.36 -21.25 15.18
C VAL A 481 1.28 -21.75 14.21
N ALA A 482 0.03 -21.33 14.37
CA ALA A 482 -1.07 -21.72 13.50
C ALA A 482 -0.83 -21.26 12.06
N LEU A 483 -0.37 -20.03 11.85
CA LEU A 483 -0.09 -19.50 10.52
C LEU A 483 1.16 -20.11 9.87
N GLY A 484 2.16 -20.52 10.66
CA GLY A 484 3.34 -21.25 10.21
C GLY A 484 4.40 -20.42 9.45
N ALA A 485 4.14 -19.16 9.19
CA ALA A 485 4.99 -18.30 8.35
C ALA A 485 6.12 -17.58 9.10
N GLY A 486 6.19 -17.64 10.44
CA GLY A 486 7.11 -16.82 11.25
C GLY A 486 6.66 -15.37 11.38
N ILE A 487 7.49 -14.51 11.98
CA ILE A 487 7.23 -13.06 12.13
C ILE A 487 8.50 -12.24 11.90
N GLY A 488 8.35 -10.95 11.56
CA GLY A 488 9.47 -10.04 11.34
C GLY A 488 10.41 -10.53 10.23
N ASP A 489 11.72 -10.48 10.47
CA ASP A 489 12.72 -10.93 9.48
C ASP A 489 12.70 -12.45 9.23
N GLU A 490 12.08 -13.25 10.13
CA GLU A 490 11.88 -14.69 9.92
C GLU A 490 10.60 -15.00 9.10
N PHE A 491 9.81 -13.99 8.76
CA PHE A 491 8.57 -14.19 8.02
C PHE A 491 8.84 -14.73 6.61
N ASN A 492 8.17 -15.81 6.26
CA ASN A 492 8.24 -16.41 4.93
C ASN A 492 6.83 -16.76 4.45
N ILE A 493 6.37 -16.04 3.43
CA ILE A 493 5.03 -16.19 2.84
C ILE A 493 4.80 -17.59 2.25
N GLU A 494 5.85 -18.24 1.72
CA GLU A 494 5.75 -19.59 1.13
C GLU A 494 5.43 -20.67 2.16
N LYS A 495 5.68 -20.40 3.45
CA LYS A 495 5.37 -21.29 4.57
C LYS A 495 3.98 -21.07 5.16
N LEU A 496 3.25 -20.10 4.63
CA LEU A 496 1.90 -19.78 5.10
C LEU A 496 0.96 -20.96 4.86
N ARG A 497 0.19 -21.30 5.88
CA ARG A 497 -0.71 -22.47 5.83
C ARG A 497 -2.11 -22.15 5.33
N TYR A 498 -2.50 -20.89 5.29
CA TYR A 498 -3.84 -20.43 4.90
C TYR A 498 -3.74 -19.15 4.08
N HIS A 499 -4.19 -19.18 2.82
CA HIS A 499 -4.22 -17.98 1.98
C HIS A 499 -5.45 -17.09 2.22
N LYS A 500 -6.27 -17.45 3.22
CA LYS A 500 -7.38 -16.62 3.65
C LYS A 500 -7.45 -16.60 5.18
N ILE A 501 -7.09 -15.47 5.77
CA ILE A 501 -7.06 -15.24 7.21
C ILE A 501 -8.21 -14.31 7.54
N ILE A 502 -9.23 -14.83 8.21
CA ILE A 502 -10.49 -14.13 8.43
C ILE A 502 -10.61 -13.77 9.93
N ILE A 503 -10.60 -12.48 10.21
CA ILE A 503 -10.86 -11.97 11.56
C ILE A 503 -12.37 -11.97 11.78
N MET A 504 -12.85 -12.78 12.72
CA MET A 504 -14.25 -12.92 13.07
C MET A 504 -14.44 -12.49 14.53
N ALA A 505 -14.70 -11.21 14.72
CA ALA A 505 -14.91 -10.56 16.02
C ALA A 505 -16.34 -10.02 16.09
N ASP A 506 -16.85 -9.88 17.32
CA ASP A 506 -18.18 -9.33 17.58
C ASP A 506 -18.34 -7.91 17.01
N ALA A 507 -19.57 -7.53 16.71
CA ALA A 507 -19.88 -6.20 16.15
C ALA A 507 -19.99 -5.11 17.24
N ASP A 508 -19.30 -5.29 18.37
CA ASP A 508 -19.25 -4.38 19.50
C ASP A 508 -17.90 -3.64 19.63
N ILE A 509 -17.76 -2.84 20.66
CA ILE A 509 -16.54 -2.05 20.93
C ILE A 509 -15.33 -2.97 21.20
N ASP A 510 -15.51 -4.06 21.94
CA ASP A 510 -14.45 -4.98 22.31
C ASP A 510 -13.96 -5.79 21.10
N GLY A 511 -14.88 -6.30 20.27
CA GLY A 511 -14.55 -6.96 19.01
C GLY A 511 -13.83 -6.04 18.01
N SER A 512 -14.26 -4.77 17.94
CA SER A 512 -13.57 -3.75 17.15
C SER A 512 -12.15 -3.49 17.64
N HIS A 513 -11.93 -3.49 18.96
CA HIS A 513 -10.60 -3.36 19.56
C HIS A 513 -9.72 -4.59 19.28
N ILE A 514 -10.25 -5.81 19.42
CA ILE A 514 -9.52 -7.04 19.11
C ILE A 514 -9.10 -7.08 17.65
N ARG A 515 -10.02 -6.71 16.74
CA ARG A 515 -9.71 -6.57 15.31
C ARG A 515 -8.57 -5.57 15.07
N THR A 516 -8.60 -4.41 15.73
CA THR A 516 -7.54 -3.40 15.60
C THR A 516 -6.19 -3.93 16.11
N LEU A 517 -6.16 -4.64 17.25
CA LEU A 517 -4.95 -5.27 17.78
C LEU A 517 -4.37 -6.32 16.81
N LEU A 518 -5.23 -7.15 16.19
CA LEU A 518 -4.81 -8.13 15.18
C LEU A 518 -4.24 -7.43 13.93
N LEU A 519 -4.91 -6.39 13.45
CA LEU A 519 -4.42 -5.62 12.30
C LEU A 519 -3.09 -4.93 12.61
N THR A 520 -2.91 -4.39 13.83
CA THR A 520 -1.62 -3.85 14.28
C THR A 520 -0.53 -4.92 14.25
N PHE A 521 -0.83 -6.13 14.74
CA PHE A 521 0.11 -7.24 14.73
C PHE A 521 0.47 -7.67 13.30
N PHE A 522 -0.50 -7.84 12.42
CA PHE A 522 -0.23 -8.20 11.02
C PHE A 522 0.54 -7.11 10.29
N PHE A 523 0.18 -5.86 10.49
CA PHE A 523 0.87 -4.73 9.86
C PHE A 523 2.33 -4.63 10.31
N ARG A 524 2.62 -4.82 11.61
CA ARG A 524 3.97 -4.67 12.16
C ARG A 524 4.88 -5.88 11.93
N TYR A 525 4.34 -7.09 11.97
CA TYR A 525 5.14 -8.32 12.00
C TYR A 525 4.88 -9.30 10.86
N MET A 526 3.82 -9.13 10.10
CA MET A 526 3.43 -10.00 8.99
C MET A 526 2.83 -9.18 7.82
N ARG A 527 3.39 -8.02 7.55
CA ARG A 527 2.88 -7.07 6.57
C ARG A 527 2.63 -7.67 5.18
N PRO A 528 3.46 -8.61 4.65
CA PRO A 528 3.19 -9.24 3.36
C PRO A 528 1.84 -9.97 3.30
N LEU A 529 1.23 -10.40 4.43
CA LEU A 529 -0.11 -10.97 4.43
C LEU A 529 -1.18 -9.99 3.94
N ILE A 530 -1.03 -8.71 4.29
CA ILE A 530 -1.95 -7.64 3.87
C ILE A 530 -1.68 -7.29 2.41
N GLU A 531 -0.42 -7.17 2.03
CA GLU A 531 0.02 -6.82 0.66
C GLU A 531 -0.42 -7.86 -0.37
N HIS A 532 -0.33 -9.16 -0.04
CA HIS A 532 -0.86 -10.24 -0.88
C HIS A 532 -2.39 -10.40 -0.79
N GLY A 533 -3.03 -9.64 0.11
CA GLY A 533 -4.49 -9.63 0.29
C GLY A 533 -5.04 -10.91 0.89
N TYR A 534 -4.31 -11.54 1.78
CA TYR A 534 -4.74 -12.74 2.49
C TYR A 534 -5.53 -12.45 3.78
N VAL A 535 -5.60 -11.19 4.23
CA VAL A 535 -6.30 -10.78 5.45
C VAL A 535 -7.69 -10.24 5.14
N TYR A 536 -8.69 -10.75 5.84
CA TYR A 536 -10.08 -10.38 5.71
C TYR A 536 -10.73 -10.12 7.08
N SER A 537 -11.74 -9.27 7.11
CA SER A 537 -12.67 -9.13 8.23
C SER A 537 -14.02 -9.71 7.84
N ALA A 538 -14.55 -10.63 8.62
CA ALA A 538 -15.92 -11.08 8.48
C ALA A 538 -16.88 -9.92 8.77
N VAL A 539 -18.01 -9.89 8.07
CA VAL A 539 -19.11 -8.96 8.29
C VAL A 539 -20.31 -9.77 8.76
N PRO A 540 -20.49 -9.98 10.08
CA PRO A 540 -21.66 -10.65 10.60
C PRO A 540 -22.90 -9.76 10.50
N PRO A 541 -24.12 -10.33 10.43
CA PRO A 541 -25.33 -9.53 10.44
C PRO A 541 -25.55 -8.83 11.79
N LEU A 542 -26.17 -7.66 11.74
CA LEU A 542 -26.52 -6.87 12.92
C LEU A 542 -27.93 -7.21 13.46
N TYR A 543 -28.83 -7.55 12.56
CA TYR A 543 -30.24 -7.77 12.90
C TYR A 543 -30.79 -9.08 12.35
N LYS A 544 -31.69 -9.71 13.13
CA LYS A 544 -32.53 -10.82 12.73
C LYS A 544 -34.00 -10.36 12.74
N LEU A 545 -34.68 -10.49 11.61
CA LEU A 545 -36.07 -10.17 11.45
C LEU A 545 -36.87 -11.47 11.33
N THR A 546 -37.87 -11.67 12.18
CA THR A 546 -38.68 -12.88 12.19
C THR A 546 -40.17 -12.53 12.01
N ARG A 547 -40.81 -13.16 11.02
CA ARG A 547 -42.26 -13.12 10.81
C ARG A 547 -42.78 -14.54 10.67
N GLY A 548 -43.33 -15.07 11.74
CA GLY A 548 -43.78 -16.47 11.77
C GLY A 548 -42.63 -17.44 11.55
N LYS A 549 -42.66 -18.16 10.41
CA LYS A 549 -41.56 -19.09 10.02
C LYS A 549 -40.49 -18.44 9.12
N GLN A 550 -40.75 -17.24 8.65
CA GLN A 550 -39.83 -16.53 7.78
C GLN A 550 -38.80 -15.76 8.61
N GLN A 551 -37.54 -16.00 8.33
CA GLN A 551 -36.42 -15.27 8.95
C GLN A 551 -35.59 -14.61 7.86
N LYS A 552 -35.16 -13.37 8.09
CA LYS A 552 -34.21 -12.63 7.29
C LYS A 552 -33.17 -11.99 8.21
N VAL A 553 -31.98 -11.73 7.70
CA VAL A 553 -30.93 -11.01 8.43
C VAL A 553 -30.60 -9.72 7.70
N ALA A 554 -30.18 -8.69 8.45
CA ALA A 554 -29.78 -7.40 7.91
C ALA A 554 -28.42 -6.99 8.48
N TYR A 555 -27.61 -6.37 7.64
CA TYR A 555 -26.23 -5.95 7.93
C TYR A 555 -26.12 -4.45 8.23
N SER A 556 -27.21 -3.69 8.03
CA SER A 556 -27.30 -2.26 8.36
C SER A 556 -28.71 -1.88 8.82
N ASP A 557 -28.86 -0.69 9.40
CA ASP A 557 -30.15 -0.12 9.75
C ASP A 557 -31.04 0.09 8.53
N GLU A 558 -30.46 0.57 7.43
CA GLU A 558 -31.18 0.80 6.17
C GLU A 558 -31.72 -0.52 5.60
N GLU A 559 -30.89 -1.57 5.61
CA GLU A 559 -31.31 -2.89 5.14
C GLU A 559 -32.39 -3.50 6.04
N ARG A 560 -32.30 -3.34 7.38
CA ARG A 560 -33.32 -3.73 8.33
C ARG A 560 -34.66 -3.09 7.99
N ASP A 561 -34.67 -1.78 7.75
CA ASP A 561 -35.88 -1.04 7.47
C ASP A 561 -36.48 -1.43 6.11
N LYS A 562 -35.64 -1.63 5.09
CA LYS A 562 -36.06 -2.15 3.78
C LYS A 562 -36.65 -3.55 3.88
N LEU A 563 -35.98 -4.48 4.55
CA LEU A 563 -36.47 -5.84 4.74
C LEU A 563 -37.73 -5.89 5.59
N SER A 564 -37.84 -5.02 6.61
CA SER A 564 -39.07 -4.88 7.41
C SER A 564 -40.25 -4.41 6.57
N ALA A 565 -40.03 -3.46 5.65
CA ALA A 565 -41.07 -3.01 4.71
C ALA A 565 -41.45 -4.12 3.73
N GLU A 566 -40.49 -4.83 3.15
CA GLU A 566 -40.75 -5.98 2.27
C GLU A 566 -41.55 -7.08 2.98
N MET A 567 -41.18 -7.42 4.21
CA MET A 567 -41.88 -8.44 5.01
C MET A 567 -43.29 -8.02 5.40
N ARG A 568 -43.63 -6.74 5.31
CA ARG A 568 -45.00 -6.21 5.53
C ARG A 568 -45.81 -6.01 4.25
N ALA A 569 -45.21 -6.21 3.06
CA ALA A 569 -45.86 -5.92 1.78
C ALA A 569 -47.22 -6.62 1.63
N ASP A 570 -47.35 -7.88 2.07
CA ASP A 570 -48.58 -8.66 2.00
C ASP A 570 -49.60 -8.35 3.13
N ASN A 571 -49.11 -7.84 4.27
CA ASN A 571 -49.93 -7.49 5.43
C ASN A 571 -49.27 -6.36 6.23
N PRO A 572 -49.69 -5.11 6.06
CA PRO A 572 -49.14 -3.94 6.74
C PRO A 572 -49.15 -4.01 8.28
N ASN A 573 -50.08 -4.77 8.85
CA ASN A 573 -50.23 -4.94 10.30
C ASN A 573 -49.47 -6.18 10.84
N ALA A 574 -48.69 -6.87 10.02
CA ALA A 574 -47.97 -8.04 10.47
C ALA A 574 -46.92 -7.65 11.53
N LYS A 575 -46.95 -8.35 12.66
CA LYS A 575 -45.93 -8.21 13.69
C LYS A 575 -44.65 -8.85 13.19
N ILE A 576 -43.59 -8.06 13.09
CA ILE A 576 -42.23 -8.52 12.83
C ILE A 576 -41.48 -8.41 14.15
N ASP A 577 -40.86 -9.48 14.56
CA ASP A 577 -39.93 -9.49 15.68
C ASP A 577 -38.53 -9.17 15.15
N ILE A 578 -37.92 -8.08 15.63
CA ILE A 578 -36.60 -7.60 15.23
C ILE A 578 -35.71 -7.75 16.46
N SER A 579 -34.74 -8.63 16.36
CA SER A 579 -33.70 -8.79 17.38
C SER A 579 -32.32 -8.34 16.84
N ARG A 580 -31.55 -7.64 17.67
CA ARG A 580 -30.18 -7.27 17.36
C ARG A 580 -29.26 -8.35 17.92
N PHE A 581 -28.34 -8.86 17.10
CA PHE A 581 -27.26 -9.72 17.60
C PHE A 581 -26.28 -8.89 18.43
N LYS A 582 -26.01 -9.34 19.65
CA LYS A 582 -25.03 -8.70 20.53
C LYS A 582 -23.63 -9.26 20.33
N GLY A 583 -23.53 -10.52 19.91
CA GLY A 583 -22.26 -11.17 19.63
C GLY A 583 -22.44 -12.48 18.83
N LEU A 584 -21.34 -12.94 18.24
CA LEU A 584 -21.27 -14.19 17.45
C LEU A 584 -21.57 -15.43 18.30
N GLY A 585 -21.31 -15.36 19.60
CA GLY A 585 -21.60 -16.44 20.55
C GLY A 585 -23.09 -16.66 20.83
N GLU A 586 -23.98 -15.75 20.41
CA GLU A 586 -25.43 -15.89 20.48
C GLU A 586 -26.02 -16.64 19.26
N MET A 587 -25.24 -16.77 18.18
CA MET A 587 -25.66 -17.51 16.99
C MET A 587 -25.50 -19.01 17.18
N ASP A 588 -26.51 -19.76 16.77
CA ASP A 588 -26.33 -21.19 16.66
C ASP A 588 -25.38 -21.57 15.49
N PRO A 589 -24.85 -22.79 15.47
CA PRO A 589 -23.88 -23.18 14.43
C PRO A 589 -24.41 -23.04 13.00
N HIS A 590 -25.69 -23.28 12.78
CA HIS A 590 -26.32 -23.19 11.46
C HIS A 590 -26.50 -21.72 11.03
N GLU A 591 -26.91 -20.85 11.97
CA GLU A 591 -27.01 -19.41 11.72
C GLU A 591 -25.64 -18.83 11.39
N LEU A 592 -24.60 -19.17 12.17
CA LEU A 592 -23.23 -18.68 11.96
C LEU A 592 -22.68 -19.16 10.61
N TRP A 593 -22.92 -20.43 10.25
CA TRP A 593 -22.56 -20.94 8.93
C TRP A 593 -23.24 -20.12 7.83
N TYR A 594 -24.56 -20.08 7.83
CA TYR A 594 -25.36 -19.48 6.76
C TYR A 594 -25.11 -17.99 6.54
N THR A 595 -24.78 -17.25 7.61
CA THR A 595 -24.64 -15.79 7.55
C THR A 595 -23.18 -15.31 7.38
N THR A 596 -22.22 -16.08 7.92
CA THR A 596 -20.85 -15.56 8.12
C THR A 596 -19.76 -16.49 7.59
N MET A 597 -20.01 -17.79 7.45
CA MET A 597 -18.97 -18.76 7.10
C MET A 597 -19.18 -19.43 5.74
N ASP A 598 -20.41 -19.54 5.23
CA ASP A 598 -20.71 -20.13 3.92
C ASP A 598 -20.07 -19.29 2.79
N PRO A 599 -19.10 -19.85 2.03
CA PRO A 599 -18.42 -19.10 0.96
C PRO A 599 -19.35 -18.49 -0.08
N GLU A 600 -20.54 -19.06 -0.30
CA GLU A 600 -21.50 -18.57 -1.30
C GLU A 600 -22.34 -17.38 -0.79
N LYS A 601 -22.44 -17.18 0.54
CA LYS A 601 -23.38 -16.22 1.13
C LYS A 601 -22.75 -15.18 2.03
N ARG A 602 -21.60 -15.52 2.62
CA ARG A 602 -20.91 -14.63 3.56
C ARG A 602 -20.43 -13.36 2.89
N SER A 603 -20.39 -12.28 3.66
CA SER A 603 -19.72 -11.04 3.29
C SER A 603 -18.37 -10.93 3.99
N LEU A 604 -17.30 -10.75 3.22
CA LEU A 604 -15.94 -10.53 3.70
C LEU A 604 -15.43 -9.18 3.21
N ARG A 605 -14.86 -8.39 4.13
CA ARG A 605 -14.13 -7.18 3.78
C ARG A 605 -12.63 -7.51 3.69
N ARG A 606 -12.07 -7.47 2.49
CA ARG A 606 -10.63 -7.60 2.31
C ARG A 606 -9.91 -6.39 2.92
N ILE A 607 -8.85 -6.66 3.68
CA ILE A 607 -7.99 -5.61 4.21
C ILE A 607 -6.93 -5.31 3.17
N THR A 608 -6.83 -4.05 2.78
CA THR A 608 -5.88 -3.56 1.77
C THR A 608 -4.98 -2.51 2.39
N LEU A 609 -3.76 -2.42 1.89
CA LEU A 609 -2.78 -1.42 2.28
C LEU A 609 -2.51 -0.54 1.06
N ASN A 610 -3.19 0.60 1.00
CA ASN A 610 -3.04 1.55 -0.11
C ASN A 610 -1.87 2.50 0.12
N ASP A 611 -1.55 2.79 1.39
CA ASP A 611 -0.52 3.71 1.82
C ASP A 611 0.08 3.22 3.14
N ALA A 612 1.31 2.72 3.07
CA ALA A 612 1.99 2.17 4.23
C ALA A 612 2.43 3.23 5.24
N ILE A 613 2.78 4.42 4.76
CA ILE A 613 3.24 5.53 5.62
C ILE A 613 2.07 6.08 6.42
N ARG A 614 0.94 6.34 5.75
CA ARG A 614 -0.28 6.77 6.42
C ARG A 614 -0.78 5.72 7.42
N ALA A 615 -0.71 4.44 7.05
CA ALA A 615 -1.05 3.35 7.98
C ALA A 615 -0.12 3.33 9.20
N ASP A 616 1.20 3.50 9.00
CA ASP A 616 2.18 3.61 10.09
C ASP A 616 1.83 4.76 11.03
N GLN A 617 1.56 5.95 10.50
CA GLN A 617 1.16 7.11 11.29
C GLN A 617 -0.13 6.86 12.09
N VAL A 618 -1.16 6.28 11.46
CA VAL A 618 -2.43 5.98 12.11
C VAL A 618 -2.25 4.94 13.23
N PHE A 619 -1.49 3.87 13.00
CA PHE A 619 -1.18 2.90 14.05
C PHE A 619 -0.38 3.53 15.20
N THR A 620 0.62 4.36 14.89
CA THR A 620 1.40 5.08 15.91
C THR A 620 0.51 6.02 16.74
N ILE A 621 -0.39 6.79 16.11
CA ILE A 621 -1.32 7.68 16.82
C ILE A 621 -2.31 6.89 17.68
N LEU A 622 -2.99 5.90 17.10
CA LEU A 622 -4.09 5.21 17.77
C LEU A 622 -3.61 4.17 18.78
N MET A 623 -2.52 3.48 18.49
CA MET A 623 -2.03 2.34 19.28
C MET A 623 -0.74 2.66 20.04
N GLY A 624 -0.05 3.77 19.76
CA GLY A 624 1.17 4.22 20.41
C GLY A 624 0.98 4.64 21.88
N GLU A 625 2.07 5.05 22.54
CA GLU A 625 2.07 5.43 23.96
C GLU A 625 1.47 6.82 24.17
N ASP A 626 1.69 7.76 23.26
CA ASP A 626 1.28 9.14 23.38
C ASP A 626 -0.25 9.31 23.35
N VAL A 627 -0.77 10.02 24.35
CA VAL A 627 -2.22 10.21 24.52
C VAL A 627 -2.70 11.42 23.72
N GLU A 628 -1.91 12.49 23.66
CA GLU A 628 -2.32 13.76 23.07
C GLU A 628 -2.60 13.65 21.57
N PRO A 629 -1.73 13.07 20.72
CA PRO A 629 -2.01 12.89 19.29
C PRO A 629 -3.26 12.03 19.04
N ARG A 630 -3.53 11.05 19.91
CA ARG A 630 -4.73 10.21 19.84
C ARG A 630 -5.98 11.01 20.16
N ARG A 631 -5.95 11.86 21.20
CA ARG A 631 -7.07 12.74 21.57
C ARG A 631 -7.40 13.69 20.43
N GLU A 632 -6.39 14.39 19.91
CA GLU A 632 -6.57 15.30 18.78
C GLU A 632 -7.17 14.60 17.54
N TRP A 633 -6.67 13.41 17.23
CA TRP A 633 -7.18 12.62 16.10
C TRP A 633 -8.66 12.24 16.31
N ILE A 634 -9.05 11.83 17.52
CA ILE A 634 -10.45 11.49 17.85
C ILE A 634 -11.33 12.73 17.72
N GLU A 635 -10.90 13.89 18.25
CA GLU A 635 -11.66 15.14 18.17
C GLU A 635 -11.88 15.58 16.71
N GLN A 636 -10.85 15.52 15.88
CA GLN A 636 -10.94 15.87 14.46
C GLN A 636 -11.87 14.94 13.66
N ASN A 637 -11.92 13.66 14.02
CA ASN A 637 -12.69 12.64 13.31
C ASN A 637 -14.06 12.34 13.94
N ALA A 638 -14.39 12.94 15.09
CA ALA A 638 -15.64 12.72 15.81
C ALA A 638 -16.90 12.99 14.94
N LYS A 639 -16.82 13.92 14.01
CA LYS A 639 -17.91 14.27 13.08
C LYS A 639 -18.27 13.14 12.11
N TYR A 640 -17.39 12.18 11.89
CA TYR A 640 -17.63 11.04 11.00
C TYR A 640 -18.20 9.82 11.71
N VAL A 641 -18.35 9.87 13.03
CA VAL A 641 -18.92 8.78 13.81
C VAL A 641 -20.45 8.80 13.66
N VAL A 642 -20.97 7.79 12.97
CA VAL A 642 -22.42 7.70 12.66
C VAL A 642 -23.18 6.92 13.74
N ASN A 643 -22.53 5.93 14.38
CA ASN A 643 -23.16 5.09 15.41
C ASN A 643 -22.27 5.05 16.65
N LEU A 644 -22.65 5.79 17.68
CA LEU A 644 -22.13 5.61 19.03
C LEU A 644 -22.98 4.55 19.72
N ASP A 645 -22.36 3.44 20.11
CA ASP A 645 -22.96 2.45 21.00
C ASP A 645 -22.83 2.99 22.43
N ILE A 646 -23.83 3.80 22.83
CA ILE A 646 -23.92 4.41 24.17
C ILE A 646 -24.84 3.58 25.04
#